data_8ca865ba80036b08b69cb089c88bcc45
#
_entry.id   8ca865ba80036b08b69cb089c88bcc45
#
_cell.length_a   1.000
_cell.length_b   1.000
_cell.length_c   1.000
_cell.angle_alpha   90.00
_cell.angle_beta   90.00
_cell.angle_gamma   90.00
#
_symmetry.space_group_name_H-M   'P 1'
#
loop_
_entity.id
_entity.type
_entity.pdbx_description
1 polymer ?
#
loop_
_entity_poly.entity_id
_entity_poly.type
_entity_poly.pdbx_seq_one_letter_code
_entity_poly.pdbx_strand_id
1 'polypeptide(L)'
;MRPAAAPVVSVVTLLALGFAAAVAQAVLLREAMAAIGGSELAWGSVLAVWLAGIGAGAWLGARRGGASLAAFGPLAVMASTGAAVVLVRAAPVLTGAGAGQTATAWGGAWVWGFAVAAPALAGGWCFPAAAAGLAGPGGPALAYALESGGAMVGGLAFTFALAPGGAAAAVCVGAGVCAAALLASRGAGWLALAPLLAGLAVAGPAARGLAHAGWGWSGRLGELAAWRETHVQRLELAAGSPAAIYADGRLAASFPDPFGTVERAHLAMLLHPHPARVLVIGAADGAFVSMLRHPVERLVAVEEDPGLAVVLPRWLGPPAASAWTDPRFFLEAGDPLRLVGREKGLDLIVLDDGDPTTLRRNRTRTVEFFRACREALAPGGVVAVRVGVGDTYLAGAGGRLLAILAATLARVFPAVVAVPGDEVLLVAGREPGTVTVDPAVLLARWRAQGARDGDFDPRVVPLLVDPARAAPLQAFLHASRAPVNTARHPRAVLLAAALREARGAPPLLNAARALERLTPAVLGIAVALAAVLLLARGAVGAAFGMESGVIVGFASMGWWVLLLACWQETVGSVYGEVGALSAAFMAGTVAGAFGARRWLPAGAGTLAGVLGAGAAVSAAIAAGVPLAFPRAAIVPLLLLGGVLTGAAFPSVSLLAGGGAPRRGVGRGFAADEAGAAVAALLVGLVVLPSAGLAAGALGIAALEVAAAAALLLAASRRRR
;
A
#
# COMPACT_ATOMS: atom_id res chain seq x y z
N MET A 1 -33.42 4.65 -30.97
CA MET A 1 -32.95 5.86 -30.22
C MET A 1 -32.95 7.05 -31.20
N ARG A 2 -33.51 8.20 -30.81
CA ARG A 2 -33.43 9.42 -31.60
C ARG A 2 -31.96 9.82 -31.74
N PRO A 3 -31.47 10.25 -32.92
CA PRO A 3 -30.03 10.52 -33.18
C PRO A 3 -29.41 11.57 -32.21
N ALA A 4 -30.21 12.47 -31.65
CA ALA A 4 -29.75 13.47 -30.68
C ALA A 4 -29.53 12.92 -29.25
N ALA A 5 -30.03 11.73 -28.91
CA ALA A 5 -29.88 11.15 -27.58
C ALA A 5 -28.58 10.30 -27.41
N ALA A 6 -28.00 9.85 -28.49
CA ALA A 6 -26.81 9.00 -28.45
C ALA A 6 -25.58 9.65 -27.78
N PRO A 7 -25.21 10.92 -28.07
CA PRO A 7 -24.08 11.58 -27.42
C PRO A 7 -24.28 11.76 -25.90
N VAL A 8 -25.50 12.10 -25.45
CA VAL A 8 -25.81 12.28 -24.02
C VAL A 8 -25.64 10.98 -23.26
N VAL A 9 -26.16 9.86 -23.81
CA VAL A 9 -26.00 8.53 -23.19
C VAL A 9 -24.53 8.16 -23.10
N SER A 10 -23.71 8.44 -24.12
CA SER A 10 -22.27 8.15 -24.09
C SER A 10 -21.53 8.98 -23.05
N VAL A 11 -21.82 10.28 -22.92
CA VAL A 11 -21.22 11.15 -21.90
C VAL A 11 -21.54 10.65 -20.50
N VAL A 12 -22.82 10.38 -20.21
CA VAL A 12 -23.25 9.89 -18.89
C VAL A 12 -22.65 8.53 -18.59
N THR A 13 -22.61 7.63 -19.60
CA THR A 13 -22.01 6.29 -19.45
C THR A 13 -20.53 6.37 -19.11
N LEU A 14 -19.75 7.23 -19.77
CA LEU A 14 -18.32 7.38 -19.53
C LEU A 14 -18.04 7.96 -18.13
N LEU A 15 -18.78 8.98 -17.72
CA LEU A 15 -18.68 9.52 -16.36
C LEU A 15 -19.03 8.46 -15.29
N ALA A 16 -20.15 7.75 -15.48
CA ALA A 16 -20.56 6.69 -14.55
C ALA A 16 -19.58 5.50 -14.55
N LEU A 17 -18.97 5.20 -15.70
CA LEU A 17 -17.98 4.12 -15.83
C LEU A 17 -16.71 4.45 -15.04
N GLY A 18 -16.17 5.65 -15.21
CA GLY A 18 -15.02 6.10 -14.44
C GLY A 18 -15.30 6.12 -12.93
N PHE A 19 -16.47 6.65 -12.54
CA PHE A 19 -16.91 6.60 -11.15
C PHE A 19 -16.95 5.17 -10.60
N ALA A 20 -17.62 4.26 -11.31
CA ALA A 20 -17.74 2.86 -10.91
C ALA A 20 -16.36 2.16 -10.82
N ALA A 21 -15.49 2.41 -11.81
CA ALA A 21 -14.16 1.82 -11.86
C ALA A 21 -13.30 2.30 -10.68
N ALA A 22 -13.29 3.59 -10.35
CA ALA A 22 -12.53 4.12 -9.23
C ALA A 22 -13.03 3.59 -7.87
N VAL A 23 -14.35 3.54 -7.66
CA VAL A 23 -14.94 2.97 -6.44
C VAL A 23 -14.62 1.48 -6.35
N ALA A 24 -14.79 0.72 -7.44
CA ALA A 24 -14.51 -0.72 -7.49
C ALA A 24 -13.04 -1.03 -7.20
N GLN A 25 -12.12 -0.31 -7.84
CA GLN A 25 -10.68 -0.46 -7.62
C GLN A 25 -10.31 -0.18 -6.16
N ALA A 26 -10.80 0.91 -5.58
CA ALA A 26 -10.51 1.27 -4.20
C ALA A 26 -11.09 0.24 -3.20
N VAL A 27 -12.33 -0.22 -3.42
CA VAL A 27 -12.95 -1.29 -2.61
C VAL A 27 -12.14 -2.57 -2.68
N LEU A 28 -11.82 -3.06 -3.88
CA LEU A 28 -11.11 -4.33 -4.06
C LEU A 28 -9.68 -4.27 -3.54
N LEU A 29 -9.03 -3.12 -3.68
CA LEU A 29 -7.69 -2.90 -3.14
C LEU A 29 -7.70 -3.02 -1.61
N ARG A 30 -8.67 -2.37 -0.94
CA ARG A 30 -8.82 -2.44 0.53
C ARG A 30 -9.19 -3.84 1.00
N GLU A 31 -10.13 -4.53 0.34
CA GLU A 31 -10.49 -5.90 0.68
C GLU A 31 -9.31 -6.86 0.50
N ALA A 32 -8.56 -6.72 -0.58
CA ALA A 32 -7.35 -7.51 -0.81
C ALA A 32 -6.29 -7.25 0.26
N MET A 33 -6.06 -5.99 0.63
CA MET A 33 -5.13 -5.65 1.73
C MET A 33 -5.54 -6.30 3.04
N ALA A 34 -6.82 -6.21 3.41
CA ALA A 34 -7.34 -6.83 4.62
C ALA A 34 -7.22 -8.37 4.62
N ALA A 35 -7.26 -8.99 3.46
CA ALA A 35 -7.24 -10.44 3.37
C ALA A 35 -5.84 -11.04 3.15
N ILE A 36 -4.91 -10.28 2.55
CA ILE A 36 -3.50 -10.71 2.35
C ILE A 36 -2.57 -10.08 3.41
N GLY A 37 -3.14 -9.37 4.39
CA GLY A 37 -2.39 -8.79 5.51
C GLY A 37 -1.61 -7.53 5.18
N GLY A 38 -2.11 -6.69 4.28
CA GLY A 38 -1.70 -5.29 4.13
C GLY A 38 -0.32 -5.04 3.51
N SER A 39 0.28 -6.01 2.79
CA SER A 39 1.60 -5.80 2.17
C SER A 39 1.50 -5.11 0.81
N GLU A 40 2.51 -4.34 0.44
CA GLU A 40 2.65 -3.72 -0.89
C GLU A 40 2.79 -4.78 -2.00
N LEU A 41 3.22 -6.00 -1.66
CA LEU A 41 3.20 -7.17 -2.55
C LEU A 41 1.77 -7.45 -3.05
N ALA A 42 0.79 -7.37 -2.15
CA ALA A 42 -0.61 -7.51 -2.50
C ALA A 42 -1.09 -6.37 -3.41
N TRP A 43 -0.69 -5.16 -3.10
CA TRP A 43 -1.06 -3.96 -3.84
C TRP A 43 -0.65 -4.01 -5.31
N GLY A 44 0.64 -4.25 -5.56
CA GLY A 44 1.19 -4.35 -6.91
C GLY A 44 0.51 -5.45 -7.73
N SER A 45 0.26 -6.61 -7.11
CA SER A 45 -0.40 -7.75 -7.79
C SER A 45 -1.87 -7.47 -8.09
N VAL A 46 -2.63 -6.90 -7.17
CA VAL A 46 -4.05 -6.55 -7.36
C VAL A 46 -4.20 -5.49 -8.43
N LEU A 47 -3.37 -4.44 -8.39
CA LEU A 47 -3.34 -3.41 -9.44
C LEU A 47 -2.97 -3.98 -10.80
N ALA A 48 -1.99 -4.87 -10.88
CA ALA A 48 -1.59 -5.47 -12.14
C ALA A 48 -2.71 -6.31 -12.76
N VAL A 49 -3.42 -7.12 -11.95
CA VAL A 49 -4.59 -7.89 -12.42
C VAL A 49 -5.72 -6.97 -12.85
N TRP A 50 -5.99 -5.89 -12.09
CA TRP A 50 -6.99 -4.89 -12.43
C TRP A 50 -6.69 -4.23 -13.79
N LEU A 51 -5.49 -3.68 -13.96
CA LEU A 51 -5.08 -2.99 -15.17
C LEU A 51 -5.00 -3.94 -16.38
N ALA A 52 -4.46 -5.15 -16.20
CA ALA A 52 -4.46 -6.18 -17.24
C ALA A 52 -5.89 -6.57 -17.65
N GLY A 53 -6.81 -6.67 -16.67
CA GLY A 53 -8.22 -6.94 -16.90
C GLY A 53 -8.90 -5.83 -17.70
N ILE A 54 -8.67 -4.55 -17.33
CA ILE A 54 -9.17 -3.40 -18.10
C ILE A 54 -8.61 -3.44 -19.52
N GLY A 55 -7.30 -3.63 -19.69
CA GLY A 55 -6.65 -3.70 -20.99
C GLY A 55 -7.22 -4.81 -21.88
N ALA A 56 -7.38 -6.02 -21.34
CA ALA A 56 -7.99 -7.16 -22.04
C ALA A 56 -9.45 -6.87 -22.42
N GLY A 57 -10.21 -6.29 -21.49
CA GLY A 57 -11.58 -5.85 -21.72
C GLY A 57 -11.68 -4.83 -22.85
N ALA A 58 -10.81 -3.82 -22.85
CA ALA A 58 -10.79 -2.78 -23.87
C ALA A 58 -10.45 -3.34 -25.26
N TRP A 59 -9.49 -4.25 -25.32
CA TRP A 59 -9.14 -4.94 -26.57
C TRP A 59 -10.31 -5.78 -27.12
N LEU A 60 -11.03 -6.49 -26.28
CA LEU A 60 -12.23 -7.25 -26.67
C LEU A 60 -13.38 -6.32 -27.08
N GLY A 61 -13.63 -5.25 -26.31
CA GLY A 61 -14.67 -4.25 -26.56
C GLY A 61 -14.47 -3.49 -27.86
N ALA A 62 -13.21 -3.22 -28.25
CA ALA A 62 -12.87 -2.63 -29.54
C ALA A 62 -13.31 -3.48 -30.74
N ARG A 63 -13.41 -4.80 -30.57
CA ARG A 63 -13.79 -5.76 -31.61
C ARG A 63 -15.28 -6.04 -31.67
N ARG A 64 -15.94 -6.18 -30.50
CA ARG A 64 -17.30 -6.76 -30.40
C ARG A 64 -18.30 -5.90 -29.60
N GLY A 65 -17.92 -4.76 -29.04
CA GLY A 65 -18.78 -3.96 -28.16
C GLY A 65 -19.95 -3.28 -28.91
N GLY A 66 -21.17 -3.36 -28.36
CA GLY A 66 -22.34 -2.62 -28.81
C GLY A 66 -22.62 -1.41 -27.91
N ALA A 67 -22.95 -0.25 -28.48
CA ALA A 67 -23.22 0.97 -27.72
C ALA A 67 -24.38 0.85 -26.72
N SER A 68 -25.42 0.07 -27.05
CA SER A 68 -26.56 -0.17 -26.18
C SER A 68 -26.22 -0.96 -24.92
N LEU A 69 -25.33 -1.94 -25.03
CA LEU A 69 -24.85 -2.74 -23.90
C LEU A 69 -23.86 -1.95 -23.04
N ALA A 70 -23.07 -1.05 -23.62
CA ALA A 70 -22.13 -0.21 -22.89
C ALA A 70 -22.81 0.65 -21.81
N ALA A 71 -24.05 1.07 -22.03
CA ALA A 71 -24.81 1.86 -21.04
C ALA A 71 -25.06 1.13 -19.71
N PHE A 72 -25.05 -0.20 -19.70
CA PHE A 72 -25.15 -1.03 -18.51
C PHE A 72 -23.79 -1.34 -17.85
N GLY A 73 -22.71 -0.96 -18.51
CA GLY A 73 -21.33 -1.23 -18.04
C GLY A 73 -21.04 -0.80 -16.63
N PRO A 74 -21.36 0.43 -16.20
CA PRO A 74 -21.14 0.88 -14.83
C PRO A 74 -21.84 0.01 -13.79
N LEU A 75 -23.07 -0.45 -14.06
CA LEU A 75 -23.79 -1.38 -13.20
C LEU A 75 -23.15 -2.76 -13.17
N ALA A 76 -22.68 -3.26 -14.32
CA ALA A 76 -21.97 -4.54 -14.39
C ALA A 76 -20.65 -4.49 -13.58
N VAL A 77 -19.91 -3.37 -13.62
CA VAL A 77 -18.73 -3.16 -12.78
C VAL A 77 -19.12 -3.23 -11.30
N MET A 78 -20.15 -2.52 -10.86
CA MET A 78 -20.55 -2.50 -9.46
C MET A 78 -21.10 -3.85 -8.99
N ALA A 79 -21.91 -4.52 -9.80
CA ALA A 79 -22.45 -5.84 -9.47
C ALA A 79 -21.36 -6.92 -9.35
N SER A 80 -20.42 -6.95 -10.31
CA SER A 80 -19.27 -7.85 -10.26
C SER A 80 -18.32 -7.50 -9.09
N THR A 81 -18.19 -6.23 -8.73
CA THR A 81 -17.45 -5.82 -7.53
C THR A 81 -18.10 -6.34 -6.25
N GLY A 82 -19.45 -6.31 -6.16
CA GLY A 82 -20.16 -6.89 -5.02
C GLY A 82 -19.90 -8.39 -4.89
N ALA A 83 -20.01 -9.14 -6.00
CA ALA A 83 -19.67 -10.55 -6.04
C ALA A 83 -18.19 -10.81 -5.68
N ALA A 84 -17.29 -9.97 -6.18
CA ALA A 84 -15.86 -10.05 -5.89
C ALA A 84 -15.58 -9.86 -4.38
N VAL A 85 -16.20 -8.90 -3.72
CA VAL A 85 -16.04 -8.66 -2.27
C VAL A 85 -16.49 -9.88 -1.46
N VAL A 86 -17.61 -10.50 -1.82
CA VAL A 86 -18.08 -11.73 -1.19
C VAL A 86 -17.07 -12.86 -1.38
N LEU A 87 -16.60 -13.06 -2.62
CA LEU A 87 -15.63 -14.09 -2.97
C LEU A 87 -14.31 -13.92 -2.19
N VAL A 88 -13.83 -12.69 -2.09
CA VAL A 88 -12.63 -12.31 -1.33
C VAL A 88 -12.78 -12.67 0.14
N ARG A 89 -13.89 -12.33 0.78
CA ARG A 89 -14.13 -12.64 2.20
C ARG A 89 -14.36 -14.12 2.45
N ALA A 90 -14.89 -14.85 1.47
CA ALA A 90 -15.04 -16.30 1.53
C ALA A 90 -13.73 -17.06 1.22
N ALA A 91 -12.64 -16.37 0.84
CA ALA A 91 -11.38 -17.00 0.48
C ALA A 91 -10.83 -17.99 1.52
N PRO A 92 -10.89 -17.76 2.85
CA PRO A 92 -10.42 -18.75 3.83
C PRO A 92 -11.14 -20.10 3.69
N VAL A 93 -12.47 -20.08 3.53
CA VAL A 93 -13.26 -21.30 3.32
C VAL A 93 -12.92 -21.96 1.97
N LEU A 94 -12.83 -21.17 0.91
CA LEU A 94 -12.59 -21.67 -0.45
C LEU A 94 -11.19 -22.27 -0.63
N THR A 95 -10.22 -21.79 0.14
CA THR A 95 -8.84 -22.28 0.10
C THR A 95 -8.52 -23.32 1.17
N GLY A 96 -9.49 -23.68 2.03
CA GLY A 96 -9.27 -24.60 3.12
C GLY A 96 -8.31 -24.09 4.19
N ALA A 97 -8.24 -22.78 4.39
CA ALA A 97 -7.45 -22.20 5.46
C ALA A 97 -7.96 -22.68 6.83
N GLY A 98 -7.04 -22.96 7.76
CA GLY A 98 -7.40 -23.36 9.12
C GLY A 98 -8.15 -22.24 9.86
N ALA A 99 -8.85 -22.62 10.93
CA ALA A 99 -9.61 -21.69 11.75
C ALA A 99 -8.73 -20.51 12.23
N GLY A 100 -9.17 -19.28 12.00
CA GLY A 100 -8.45 -18.06 12.35
C GLY A 100 -7.26 -17.73 11.44
N GLN A 101 -6.99 -18.54 10.42
CA GLN A 101 -5.94 -18.25 9.44
C GLN A 101 -6.51 -17.44 8.27
N THR A 102 -5.71 -16.54 7.74
CA THR A 102 -6.00 -15.87 6.46
C THR A 102 -5.60 -16.79 5.31
N ALA A 103 -6.32 -16.72 4.18
CA ALA A 103 -5.84 -17.36 2.97
C ALA A 103 -4.45 -16.81 2.62
N THR A 104 -3.51 -17.70 2.28
CA THR A 104 -2.18 -17.26 1.86
C THR A 104 -2.28 -16.50 0.54
N ALA A 105 -1.39 -15.53 0.32
CA ALA A 105 -1.34 -14.78 -0.93
C ALA A 105 -1.27 -15.70 -2.17
N TRP A 106 -0.53 -16.81 -2.06
CA TRP A 106 -0.40 -17.79 -3.14
C TRP A 106 -1.59 -18.74 -3.24
N GLY A 107 -2.02 -19.33 -2.11
CA GLY A 107 -3.19 -20.25 -2.09
C GLY A 107 -4.48 -19.56 -2.50
N GLY A 108 -4.60 -18.26 -2.19
CA GLY A 108 -5.73 -17.42 -2.61
C GLY A 108 -5.58 -16.76 -3.98
N ALA A 109 -4.43 -16.85 -4.67
CA ALA A 109 -4.14 -16.10 -5.89
C ALA A 109 -5.20 -16.26 -6.99
N TRP A 110 -5.78 -17.45 -7.14
CA TRP A 110 -6.86 -17.68 -8.09
C TRP A 110 -8.17 -16.97 -7.67
N VAL A 111 -8.48 -16.94 -6.37
CA VAL A 111 -9.67 -16.23 -5.83
C VAL A 111 -9.54 -14.73 -6.11
N TRP A 112 -8.37 -14.18 -5.79
CA TRP A 112 -8.06 -12.76 -6.03
C TRP A 112 -8.05 -12.44 -7.52
N GLY A 113 -7.41 -13.29 -8.32
CA GLY A 113 -7.34 -13.12 -9.77
C GLY A 113 -8.73 -13.02 -10.40
N PHE A 114 -9.62 -13.94 -10.08
CA PHE A 114 -11.00 -13.91 -10.61
C PHE A 114 -11.81 -12.75 -10.03
N ALA A 115 -11.73 -12.50 -8.71
CA ALA A 115 -12.47 -11.43 -8.06
C ALA A 115 -12.14 -10.06 -8.65
N VAL A 116 -10.85 -9.79 -8.91
CA VAL A 116 -10.39 -8.49 -9.44
C VAL A 116 -10.58 -8.40 -10.95
N ALA A 117 -10.34 -9.49 -11.69
CA ALA A 117 -10.41 -9.47 -13.14
C ALA A 117 -11.84 -9.23 -13.68
N ALA A 118 -12.88 -9.76 -13.03
CA ALA A 118 -14.24 -9.66 -13.53
C ALA A 118 -14.76 -8.22 -13.69
N PRO A 119 -14.73 -7.35 -12.65
CA PRO A 119 -15.14 -5.95 -12.79
C PRO A 119 -14.20 -5.15 -13.70
N ALA A 120 -12.90 -5.46 -13.71
CA ALA A 120 -11.93 -4.82 -14.58
C ALA A 120 -12.22 -5.11 -16.07
N LEU A 121 -12.46 -6.38 -16.42
CA LEU A 121 -12.86 -6.79 -17.77
C LEU A 121 -14.15 -6.10 -18.22
N ALA A 122 -15.15 -6.03 -17.34
CA ALA A 122 -16.43 -5.36 -17.62
C ALA A 122 -16.22 -3.87 -17.92
N GLY A 123 -15.44 -3.17 -17.09
CA GLY A 123 -15.11 -1.75 -17.26
C GLY A 123 -14.36 -1.49 -18.57
N GLY A 124 -13.29 -2.25 -18.82
CA GLY A 124 -12.49 -2.13 -20.03
C GLY A 124 -13.28 -2.40 -21.30
N TRP A 125 -14.16 -3.42 -21.30
CA TRP A 125 -15.00 -3.76 -22.45
C TRP A 125 -15.98 -2.64 -22.84
N CYS A 126 -16.50 -1.91 -21.83
CA CYS A 126 -17.48 -0.84 -22.06
C CYS A 126 -16.86 0.45 -22.60
N PHE A 127 -15.62 0.78 -22.23
CA PHE A 127 -14.98 2.05 -22.58
C PHE A 127 -14.93 2.34 -24.09
N PRO A 128 -14.35 1.49 -24.97
CA PRO A 128 -14.32 1.78 -26.42
C PRO A 128 -15.69 1.78 -27.08
N ALA A 129 -16.66 1.05 -26.52
CA ALA A 129 -18.01 1.02 -27.01
C ALA A 129 -18.80 2.32 -26.68
N ALA A 130 -18.61 2.87 -25.47
CA ALA A 130 -19.17 4.15 -25.08
C ALA A 130 -18.48 5.32 -25.82
N ALA A 131 -17.15 5.26 -25.98
CA ALA A 131 -16.35 6.26 -26.69
C ALA A 131 -16.74 6.37 -28.17
N ALA A 132 -17.18 5.29 -28.81
CA ALA A 132 -17.63 5.28 -30.20
C ALA A 132 -18.87 6.18 -30.46
N GLY A 133 -19.64 6.52 -29.40
CA GLY A 133 -20.76 7.47 -29.50
C GLY A 133 -20.35 8.94 -29.52
N LEU A 134 -19.06 9.24 -29.35
CA LEU A 134 -18.50 10.60 -29.41
C LEU A 134 -17.84 10.82 -30.77
N ALA A 135 -18.54 11.55 -31.65
CA ALA A 135 -18.08 11.79 -33.00
C ALA A 135 -16.94 12.81 -33.09
N GLY A 136 -16.09 12.70 -34.17
CA GLY A 136 -15.10 13.69 -34.56
C GLY A 136 -13.68 13.43 -34.06
N PRO A 137 -12.70 14.19 -34.59
CA PRO A 137 -11.26 13.98 -34.32
C PRO A 137 -10.88 14.12 -32.83
N GLY A 138 -11.61 14.92 -32.05
CA GLY A 138 -11.43 15.10 -30.62
C GLY A 138 -12.17 14.08 -29.74
N GLY A 139 -12.87 13.11 -30.33
CA GLY A 139 -13.65 12.10 -29.62
C GLY A 139 -12.84 11.26 -28.63
N PRO A 140 -11.67 10.73 -29.01
CA PRO A 140 -10.81 9.96 -28.09
C PRO A 140 -10.38 10.74 -26.84
N ALA A 141 -9.95 12.00 -27.03
CA ALA A 141 -9.57 12.87 -25.91
C ALA A 141 -10.75 13.15 -24.98
N LEU A 142 -11.94 13.44 -25.55
CA LEU A 142 -13.14 13.69 -24.78
C LEU A 142 -13.59 12.44 -24.01
N ALA A 143 -13.55 11.28 -24.65
CA ALA A 143 -13.90 10.01 -23.98
C ALA A 143 -13.02 9.74 -22.77
N TYR A 144 -11.72 9.93 -22.92
CA TYR A 144 -10.75 9.75 -21.86
C TYR A 144 -10.92 10.76 -20.74
N ALA A 145 -11.17 12.07 -21.10
CA ALA A 145 -11.43 13.10 -20.12
C ALA A 145 -12.72 12.85 -19.30
N LEU A 146 -13.79 12.36 -19.94
CA LEU A 146 -15.05 12.06 -19.26
C LEU A 146 -14.91 10.87 -18.30
N GLU A 147 -14.27 9.80 -18.73
CA GLU A 147 -14.00 8.64 -17.90
C GLU A 147 -13.12 9.02 -16.71
N SER A 148 -12.00 9.71 -16.94
CA SER A 148 -11.12 10.20 -15.87
C SER A 148 -11.82 11.19 -14.93
N GLY A 149 -12.72 12.02 -15.45
CA GLY A 149 -13.56 12.92 -14.64
C GLY A 149 -14.51 12.14 -13.71
N GLY A 150 -15.12 11.10 -14.22
CA GLY A 150 -15.89 10.16 -13.41
C GLY A 150 -15.05 9.46 -12.35
N ALA A 151 -13.86 8.99 -12.72
CA ALA A 151 -12.92 8.36 -11.80
C ALA A 151 -12.42 9.32 -10.70
N MET A 152 -12.18 10.57 -11.04
CA MET A 152 -11.87 11.64 -10.06
C MET A 152 -12.98 11.77 -9.03
N VAL A 153 -14.23 11.90 -9.48
CA VAL A 153 -15.39 12.02 -8.56
C VAL A 153 -15.55 10.75 -7.73
N GLY A 154 -15.39 9.57 -8.32
CA GLY A 154 -15.46 8.27 -7.63
C GLY A 154 -14.40 8.14 -6.54
N GLY A 155 -13.15 8.53 -6.82
CA GLY A 155 -12.05 8.51 -5.86
C GLY A 155 -12.27 9.45 -4.68
N LEU A 156 -12.74 10.69 -4.92
CA LEU A 156 -13.12 11.64 -3.87
C LEU A 156 -14.31 11.14 -3.04
N ALA A 157 -15.36 10.65 -3.71
CA ALA A 157 -16.54 10.11 -3.04
C ALA A 157 -16.15 8.90 -2.16
N PHE A 158 -15.29 8.02 -2.67
CA PHE A 158 -14.81 6.89 -1.89
C PHE A 158 -14.06 7.36 -0.64
N THR A 159 -13.05 8.22 -0.81
CA THR A 159 -12.20 8.67 0.31
C THR A 159 -13.00 9.38 1.41
N PHE A 160 -13.88 10.31 1.04
CA PHE A 160 -14.51 11.20 2.02
C PHE A 160 -15.89 10.74 2.49
N ALA A 161 -16.59 9.87 1.74
CA ALA A 161 -17.96 9.48 2.06
C ALA A 161 -18.18 7.96 2.18
N LEU A 162 -17.61 7.14 1.29
CA LEU A 162 -17.98 5.74 1.19
C LEU A 162 -17.09 4.82 2.06
N ALA A 163 -15.82 5.13 2.19
CA ALA A 163 -14.83 4.30 2.88
C ALA A 163 -15.20 3.97 4.33
N PRO A 164 -15.73 4.89 5.16
CA PRO A 164 -16.10 4.57 6.54
C PRO A 164 -17.23 3.55 6.67
N GLY A 165 -18.09 3.46 5.65
CA GLY A 165 -19.20 2.50 5.60
C GLY A 165 -18.77 1.05 5.24
N GLY A 166 -17.53 0.87 4.82
CA GLY A 166 -17.00 -0.42 4.37
C GLY A 166 -17.40 -0.79 2.94
N ALA A 167 -16.84 -1.91 2.47
CA ALA A 167 -16.94 -2.34 1.07
C ALA A 167 -18.38 -2.53 0.58
N ALA A 168 -19.22 -3.22 1.37
CA ALA A 168 -20.60 -3.49 0.95
C ALA A 168 -21.44 -2.20 0.83
N ALA A 169 -21.25 -1.25 1.77
CA ALA A 169 -21.91 0.04 1.69
C ALA A 169 -21.46 0.83 0.45
N ALA A 170 -20.16 0.87 0.18
CA ALA A 170 -19.60 1.53 -1.01
C ALA A 170 -20.16 0.93 -2.32
N VAL A 171 -20.28 -0.41 -2.39
CA VAL A 171 -20.87 -1.10 -3.56
C VAL A 171 -22.34 -0.76 -3.71
N CYS A 172 -23.15 -0.81 -2.63
CA CYS A 172 -24.58 -0.52 -2.69
C CYS A 172 -24.86 0.92 -3.15
N VAL A 173 -24.16 1.89 -2.55
CA VAL A 173 -24.30 3.31 -2.93
C VAL A 173 -23.79 3.55 -4.35
N GLY A 174 -22.62 2.97 -4.71
CA GLY A 174 -22.07 3.06 -6.07
C GLY A 174 -22.99 2.48 -7.13
N ALA A 175 -23.62 1.33 -6.87
CA ALA A 175 -24.62 0.76 -7.76
C ALA A 175 -25.85 1.66 -7.90
N GLY A 176 -26.30 2.26 -6.79
CA GLY A 176 -27.39 3.24 -6.78
C GLY A 176 -27.08 4.46 -7.66
N VAL A 177 -25.86 5.01 -7.55
CA VAL A 177 -25.39 6.14 -8.38
C VAL A 177 -25.38 5.74 -9.87
N CYS A 178 -24.84 4.57 -10.21
CA CYS A 178 -24.77 4.10 -11.60
C CYS A 178 -26.16 3.85 -12.20
N ALA A 179 -27.07 3.29 -11.41
CA ALA A 179 -28.47 3.09 -11.83
C ALA A 179 -29.20 4.42 -12.01
N ALA A 180 -28.98 5.38 -11.10
CA ALA A 180 -29.51 6.73 -11.22
C ALA A 180 -29.03 7.44 -12.51
N ALA A 181 -27.73 7.35 -12.79
CA ALA A 181 -27.14 7.90 -14.01
C ALA A 181 -27.75 7.27 -15.28
N LEU A 182 -27.92 5.94 -15.28
CA LEU A 182 -28.54 5.22 -16.39
C LEU A 182 -29.99 5.67 -16.63
N LEU A 183 -30.82 5.78 -15.57
CA LEU A 183 -32.19 6.22 -15.66
C LEU A 183 -32.31 7.69 -16.08
N ALA A 184 -31.45 8.57 -15.53
CA ALA A 184 -31.38 9.97 -15.92
C ALA A 184 -31.04 10.14 -17.40
N SER A 185 -30.08 9.35 -17.94
CA SER A 185 -29.72 9.37 -19.35
C SER A 185 -30.84 8.95 -20.29
N ARG A 186 -31.86 8.24 -19.76
CA ARG A 186 -33.07 7.81 -20.49
C ARG A 186 -34.28 8.73 -20.28
N GLY A 187 -34.09 9.83 -19.55
CA GLY A 187 -35.15 10.81 -19.33
C GLY A 187 -36.13 10.47 -18.20
N ALA A 188 -35.75 9.60 -17.27
CA ALA A 188 -36.61 9.17 -16.16
C ALA A 188 -36.91 10.28 -15.12
N GLY A 189 -36.35 11.47 -15.28
CA GLY A 189 -36.59 12.59 -14.38
C GLY A 189 -36.24 12.28 -12.93
N TRP A 190 -37.12 12.68 -11.99
CA TRP A 190 -36.91 12.46 -10.56
C TRP A 190 -36.89 10.95 -10.16
N LEU A 191 -37.46 10.04 -10.95
CA LEU A 191 -37.41 8.60 -10.71
C LEU A 191 -35.96 8.06 -10.73
N ALA A 192 -35.03 8.79 -11.35
CA ALA A 192 -33.62 8.45 -11.29
C ALA A 192 -33.02 8.49 -9.86
N LEU A 193 -33.65 9.20 -8.91
CA LEU A 193 -33.21 9.21 -7.51
C LEU A 193 -33.54 7.92 -6.74
N ALA A 194 -34.57 7.17 -7.19
CA ALA A 194 -35.01 5.97 -6.46
C ALA A 194 -33.91 4.92 -6.22
N PRO A 195 -33.08 4.52 -7.20
CA PRO A 195 -32.00 3.56 -6.97
C PRO A 195 -30.91 4.09 -6.05
N LEU A 196 -30.63 5.41 -6.06
CA LEU A 196 -29.68 6.02 -5.13
C LEU A 196 -30.19 5.91 -3.68
N LEU A 197 -31.46 6.27 -3.46
CA LEU A 197 -32.08 6.14 -2.14
C LEU A 197 -32.14 4.68 -1.67
N ALA A 198 -32.44 3.76 -2.56
CA ALA A 198 -32.40 2.32 -2.27
C ALA A 198 -30.98 1.86 -1.89
N GLY A 199 -29.96 2.27 -2.64
CA GLY A 199 -28.57 1.97 -2.34
C GLY A 199 -28.14 2.48 -0.95
N LEU A 200 -28.53 3.70 -0.60
CA LEU A 200 -28.28 4.29 0.72
C LEU A 200 -29.05 3.52 1.84
N ALA A 201 -30.30 3.14 1.60
CA ALA A 201 -31.10 2.42 2.60
C ALA A 201 -30.53 1.05 2.93
N VAL A 202 -30.00 0.31 1.94
CA VAL A 202 -29.46 -1.04 2.15
C VAL A 202 -27.97 -1.05 2.53
N ALA A 203 -27.27 0.06 2.42
CA ALA A 203 -25.81 0.14 2.66
C ALA A 203 -25.41 -0.34 4.06
N GLY A 204 -26.06 0.16 5.10
CA GLY A 204 -25.78 -0.24 6.49
C GLY A 204 -26.11 -1.70 6.81
N PRO A 205 -27.31 -2.21 6.49
CA PRO A 205 -27.62 -3.62 6.61
C PRO A 205 -26.66 -4.55 5.86
N ALA A 206 -26.32 -4.22 4.61
CA ALA A 206 -25.38 -5.00 3.80
C ALA A 206 -23.97 -5.03 4.42
N ALA A 207 -23.49 -3.90 4.94
CA ALA A 207 -22.18 -3.84 5.59
C ALA A 207 -22.13 -4.71 6.85
N ARG A 208 -23.16 -4.65 7.69
CA ARG A 208 -23.28 -5.52 8.89
C ARG A 208 -23.37 -6.99 8.52
N GLY A 209 -24.24 -7.34 7.57
CA GLY A 209 -24.40 -8.72 7.12
C GLY A 209 -23.11 -9.32 6.58
N LEU A 210 -22.37 -8.56 5.77
CA LEU A 210 -21.10 -8.99 5.23
C LEU A 210 -20.00 -9.11 6.29
N ALA A 211 -19.98 -8.22 7.29
CA ALA A 211 -19.02 -8.28 8.39
C ALA A 211 -19.21 -9.57 9.21
N HIS A 212 -20.45 -9.89 9.61
CA HIS A 212 -20.76 -11.12 10.34
C HIS A 212 -20.54 -12.38 9.50
N ALA A 213 -20.91 -12.37 8.23
CA ALA A 213 -20.66 -13.50 7.33
C ALA A 213 -19.14 -13.75 7.15
N GLY A 214 -18.37 -12.71 6.89
CA GLY A 214 -16.91 -12.79 6.76
C GLY A 214 -16.22 -13.27 8.03
N TRP A 215 -16.74 -12.85 9.20
CA TRP A 215 -16.29 -13.37 10.48
C TRP A 215 -16.52 -14.87 10.61
N GLY A 216 -17.74 -15.34 10.31
CA GLY A 216 -18.09 -16.77 10.34
C GLY A 216 -17.22 -17.59 9.36
N TRP A 217 -16.97 -17.07 8.17
CA TRP A 217 -16.11 -17.75 7.17
C TRP A 217 -14.64 -17.81 7.58
N SER A 218 -14.17 -16.88 8.41
CA SER A 218 -12.77 -16.88 8.87
C SER A 218 -12.49 -17.95 9.94
N GLY A 219 -13.51 -18.56 10.55
CA GLY A 219 -13.37 -19.54 11.63
C GLY A 219 -12.66 -19.02 12.87
N ARG A 220 -12.64 -17.70 13.10
CA ARG A 220 -12.02 -17.09 14.27
C ARG A 220 -12.80 -17.39 15.52
N LEU A 221 -12.07 -17.48 16.64
CA LEU A 221 -12.69 -17.72 17.95
C LEU A 221 -13.34 -16.46 18.50
N GLY A 222 -14.40 -16.64 19.29
CA GLY A 222 -15.16 -15.57 19.89
C GLY A 222 -16.22 -14.97 18.95
N GLU A 223 -17.01 -14.04 19.46
CA GLU A 223 -18.04 -13.33 18.72
C GLU A 223 -17.52 -11.99 18.20
N LEU A 224 -17.90 -11.60 16.98
CA LEU A 224 -17.62 -10.27 16.45
C LEU A 224 -18.44 -9.24 17.24
N ALA A 225 -17.79 -8.56 18.18
CA ALA A 225 -18.44 -7.54 19.00
C ALA A 225 -18.57 -6.20 18.27
N ALA A 226 -17.55 -5.84 17.49
CA ALA A 226 -17.55 -4.62 16.70
C ALA A 226 -16.59 -4.74 15.53
N TRP A 227 -16.80 -3.91 14.49
CA TRP A 227 -15.87 -3.72 13.40
C TRP A 227 -15.83 -2.25 13.00
N ARG A 228 -14.70 -1.81 12.46
CA ARG A 228 -14.52 -0.43 12.03
C ARG A 228 -13.50 -0.35 10.89
N GLU A 229 -13.84 0.41 9.85
CA GLU A 229 -12.88 0.86 8.86
C GLU A 229 -12.23 2.15 9.35
N THR A 230 -10.91 2.15 9.53
CA THR A 230 -10.16 3.33 9.87
C THR A 230 -9.48 3.93 8.65
N HIS A 231 -8.77 5.04 8.82
CA HIS A 231 -7.91 5.59 7.75
C HIS A 231 -6.65 4.76 7.50
N VAL A 232 -6.35 3.80 8.38
CA VAL A 232 -5.10 3.02 8.38
C VAL A 232 -5.35 1.56 8.03
N GLN A 233 -6.45 0.96 8.53
CA GLN A 233 -6.71 -0.47 8.45
C GLN A 233 -8.17 -0.79 8.79
N ARG A 234 -8.57 -2.06 8.56
CA ARG A 234 -9.81 -2.61 9.10
C ARG A 234 -9.55 -3.18 10.48
N LEU A 235 -10.34 -2.76 11.47
CA LEU A 235 -10.34 -3.31 12.81
C LEU A 235 -11.57 -4.19 13.01
N GLU A 236 -11.37 -5.38 13.57
CA GLU A 236 -12.41 -6.31 13.99
C GLU A 236 -12.12 -6.72 15.43
N LEU A 237 -13.12 -6.58 16.30
CA LEU A 237 -13.00 -6.77 17.74
C LEU A 237 -13.80 -8.01 18.13
N ALA A 238 -13.10 -9.03 18.64
CA ALA A 238 -13.70 -10.27 19.10
C ALA A 238 -13.91 -10.24 20.62
N ALA A 239 -15.14 -10.43 21.04
CA ALA A 239 -15.45 -10.66 22.45
C ALA A 239 -15.06 -12.08 22.84
N GLY A 240 -14.53 -12.24 24.05
CA GLY A 240 -14.10 -13.53 24.57
C GLY A 240 -13.14 -13.38 25.74
N SER A 241 -12.54 -14.48 26.18
CA SER A 241 -11.45 -14.51 27.13
C SER A 241 -10.35 -15.43 26.57
N PRO A 242 -9.28 -14.88 26.03
CA PRO A 242 -8.98 -13.45 25.89
C PRO A 242 -9.87 -12.72 24.87
N ALA A 243 -10.08 -11.44 25.05
CA ALA A 243 -10.60 -10.56 24.03
C ALA A 243 -9.51 -10.36 22.95
N ALA A 244 -9.89 -10.18 21.66
CA ALA A 244 -8.92 -10.07 20.61
C ALA A 244 -9.21 -8.91 19.65
N ILE A 245 -8.14 -8.28 19.15
CA ILE A 245 -8.17 -7.25 18.12
C ILE A 245 -7.53 -7.83 16.87
N TYR A 246 -8.27 -7.78 15.78
CA TYR A 246 -7.75 -8.12 14.45
C TYR A 246 -7.60 -6.85 13.62
N ALA A 247 -6.43 -6.69 13.03
CA ALA A 247 -6.11 -5.62 12.10
C ALA A 247 -5.88 -6.22 10.71
N ASP A 248 -6.62 -5.75 9.71
CA ASP A 248 -6.59 -6.30 8.36
C ASP A 248 -6.66 -7.83 8.34
N GLY A 249 -7.62 -8.37 9.10
CA GLY A 249 -7.90 -9.80 9.16
C GLY A 249 -6.92 -10.65 9.98
N ARG A 250 -5.89 -10.07 10.59
CA ARG A 250 -4.87 -10.76 11.39
C ARG A 250 -4.96 -10.37 12.85
N LEU A 251 -4.66 -11.30 13.73
CA LEU A 251 -4.54 -11.04 15.15
C LEU A 251 -3.45 -9.99 15.37
N ALA A 252 -3.84 -8.83 15.87
CA ALA A 252 -2.95 -7.74 16.24
C ALA A 252 -2.59 -7.80 17.73
N ALA A 253 -3.58 -8.11 18.56
CA ALA A 253 -3.41 -8.26 20.00
C ALA A 253 -4.52 -9.11 20.61
N SER A 254 -4.21 -9.73 21.75
CA SER A 254 -5.19 -10.39 22.64
C SER A 254 -4.98 -9.89 24.07
N PHE A 255 -6.04 -9.84 24.84
CA PHE A 255 -5.93 -9.32 26.20
C PHE A 255 -6.83 -10.10 27.19
N PRO A 256 -6.26 -10.63 28.30
CA PRO A 256 -4.83 -10.71 28.61
C PRO A 256 -4.06 -11.47 27.53
N ASP A 257 -2.81 -11.02 27.24
CA ASP A 257 -1.98 -11.66 26.24
C ASP A 257 -1.31 -12.93 26.79
N PRO A 258 -1.52 -14.10 26.16
CA PRO A 258 -0.87 -15.34 26.59
C PRO A 258 0.53 -15.53 26.00
N PHE A 259 1.04 -14.59 25.20
CA PHE A 259 2.28 -14.74 24.42
C PHE A 259 3.50 -14.01 24.98
N GLY A 260 3.49 -13.70 26.29
CA GLY A 260 4.66 -13.17 26.99
C GLY A 260 4.83 -11.65 26.91
N THR A 261 3.76 -10.88 26.74
CA THR A 261 3.81 -9.39 26.77
C THR A 261 4.30 -8.87 28.12
N VAL A 262 3.92 -9.53 29.22
CA VAL A 262 4.36 -9.14 30.59
C VAL A 262 5.87 -9.25 30.71
N GLU A 263 6.45 -10.40 30.34
CA GLU A 263 7.89 -10.65 30.39
C GLU A 263 8.67 -9.67 29.51
N ARG A 264 8.17 -9.41 28.29
CA ARG A 264 8.79 -8.47 27.35
C ARG A 264 8.77 -7.03 27.90
N ALA A 265 7.64 -6.61 28.48
CA ALA A 265 7.50 -5.29 29.07
C ALA A 265 8.50 -5.07 30.20
N HIS A 266 8.58 -6.02 31.14
CA HIS A 266 9.52 -5.93 32.25
C HIS A 266 10.97 -6.01 31.77
N LEU A 267 11.29 -6.90 30.84
CA LEU A 267 12.63 -6.99 30.27
C LEU A 267 13.06 -5.66 29.63
N ALA A 268 12.17 -5.03 28.85
CA ALA A 268 12.45 -3.72 28.24
C ALA A 268 12.77 -2.66 29.29
N MET A 269 12.01 -2.60 30.37
CA MET A 269 12.24 -1.66 31.48
C MET A 269 13.57 -1.90 32.21
N LEU A 270 14.03 -3.15 32.26
CA LEU A 270 15.32 -3.49 32.88
C LEU A 270 16.54 -3.14 32.04
N LEU A 271 16.37 -2.83 30.75
CA LEU A 271 17.47 -2.41 29.88
C LEU A 271 18.07 -1.06 30.28
N HIS A 272 17.32 -0.21 30.99
CA HIS A 272 17.81 1.05 31.56
C HIS A 272 17.81 0.98 33.08
N PRO A 273 18.82 1.54 33.81
CA PRO A 273 18.86 1.49 35.26
C PRO A 273 17.68 2.23 35.94
N HIS A 274 17.28 3.38 35.41
CA HIS A 274 16.20 4.23 35.91
C HIS A 274 15.37 4.78 34.76
N PRO A 275 14.43 3.99 34.15
CA PRO A 275 13.63 4.42 33.02
C PRO A 275 12.50 5.37 33.48
N ALA A 276 12.82 6.63 33.74
CA ALA A 276 11.86 7.63 34.18
C ALA A 276 10.97 8.13 33.05
N ARG A 277 11.55 8.37 31.87
CA ARG A 277 10.84 8.86 30.66
C ARG A 277 10.87 7.83 29.57
N VAL A 278 9.73 7.21 29.33
CA VAL A 278 9.59 6.05 28.41
C VAL A 278 8.65 6.38 27.27
N LEU A 279 9.07 6.04 26.05
CA LEU A 279 8.24 6.08 24.86
C LEU A 279 8.06 4.66 24.32
N VAL A 280 6.81 4.25 24.08
CA VAL A 280 6.47 2.95 23.47
C VAL A 280 5.76 3.20 22.15
N ILE A 281 6.22 2.60 21.06
CA ILE A 281 5.56 2.62 19.77
C ILE A 281 4.86 1.29 19.57
N GLY A 282 3.52 1.33 19.49
CA GLY A 282 2.62 0.19 19.61
C GLY A 282 2.00 0.10 20.98
N ALA A 283 0.66 0.20 21.06
CA ALA A 283 -0.06 0.18 22.33
C ALA A 283 -1.08 -0.97 22.39
N ALA A 284 -1.26 -1.69 21.29
CA ALA A 284 -2.37 -2.61 21.12
C ALA A 284 -2.32 -3.82 22.07
N ASP A 285 -1.14 -4.31 22.40
CA ASP A 285 -0.93 -5.49 23.26
C ASP A 285 -1.01 -5.21 24.77
N GLY A 286 -1.08 -3.93 25.16
CA GLY A 286 -1.20 -3.55 26.55
C GLY A 286 0.10 -3.63 27.38
N ALA A 287 1.27 -3.76 26.75
CA ALA A 287 2.58 -3.83 27.43
C ALA A 287 2.81 -2.68 28.43
N PHE A 288 2.26 -1.49 28.14
CA PHE A 288 2.33 -0.31 29.02
C PHE A 288 1.78 -0.56 30.41
N VAL A 289 0.84 -1.51 30.59
CA VAL A 289 0.27 -1.85 31.92
C VAL A 289 1.36 -2.38 32.85
N SER A 290 2.18 -3.32 32.38
CA SER A 290 3.31 -3.87 33.14
C SER A 290 4.46 -2.86 33.25
N MET A 291 4.68 -2.02 32.23
CA MET A 291 5.71 -0.95 32.30
C MET A 291 5.40 0.08 33.39
N LEU A 292 4.13 0.39 33.64
CA LEU A 292 3.69 1.30 34.74
C LEU A 292 3.93 0.74 36.15
N ARG A 293 4.26 -0.54 36.29
CA ARG A 293 4.68 -1.14 37.58
C ARG A 293 6.09 -0.71 37.99
N HIS A 294 6.85 -0.13 37.05
CA HIS A 294 8.16 0.46 37.33
C HIS A 294 8.05 1.94 37.73
N PRO A 295 9.11 2.53 38.36
CA PRO A 295 9.08 3.91 38.83
C PRO A 295 9.25 4.92 37.67
N VAL A 296 8.33 4.88 36.69
CA VAL A 296 8.30 5.83 35.58
C VAL A 296 7.71 7.17 36.04
N GLU A 297 8.24 8.27 35.55
CA GLU A 297 7.67 9.61 35.69
C GLU A 297 6.67 9.91 34.59
N ARG A 298 7.01 9.49 33.37
CA ARG A 298 6.17 9.66 32.17
C ARG A 298 6.33 8.49 31.23
N LEU A 299 5.22 7.86 30.86
CA LEU A 299 5.13 6.83 29.84
C LEU A 299 4.18 7.31 28.74
N VAL A 300 4.71 7.45 27.53
CA VAL A 300 3.94 7.80 26.34
C VAL A 300 3.84 6.56 25.45
N ALA A 301 2.62 6.08 25.22
CA ALA A 301 2.35 5.06 24.23
C ALA A 301 1.87 5.73 22.94
N VAL A 302 2.50 5.41 21.82
CA VAL A 302 2.16 5.95 20.51
C VAL A 302 1.40 4.89 19.71
N GLU A 303 0.19 5.23 19.27
CA GLU A 303 -0.59 4.41 18.37
C GLU A 303 -0.75 5.14 17.03
N GLU A 304 -0.27 4.52 15.95
CA GLU A 304 -0.31 5.14 14.64
C GLU A 304 -1.73 5.26 14.08
N ASP A 305 -2.64 4.33 14.44
CA ASP A 305 -4.04 4.36 14.03
C ASP A 305 -4.91 5.09 15.06
N PRO A 306 -5.38 6.33 14.79
CA PRO A 306 -6.27 7.04 15.70
C PRO A 306 -7.57 6.27 15.98
N GLY A 307 -8.03 5.46 15.03
CA GLY A 307 -9.22 4.63 15.21
C GLY A 307 -9.01 3.54 16.24
N LEU A 308 -7.82 2.93 16.27
CA LEU A 308 -7.43 1.95 17.29
C LEU A 308 -7.23 2.62 18.66
N ALA A 309 -6.53 3.76 18.71
CA ALA A 309 -6.34 4.51 19.94
C ALA A 309 -7.65 4.85 20.68
N VAL A 310 -8.72 5.19 19.92
CA VAL A 310 -10.06 5.45 20.49
C VAL A 310 -10.72 4.18 21.07
N VAL A 311 -10.43 3.02 20.49
CA VAL A 311 -11.04 1.75 20.87
C VAL A 311 -10.35 1.09 22.06
N LEU A 312 -9.02 1.20 22.17
CA LEU A 312 -8.20 0.54 23.18
C LEU A 312 -8.71 0.72 24.62
N PRO A 313 -9.06 1.93 25.11
CA PRO A 313 -9.51 2.12 26.48
C PRO A 313 -10.75 1.32 26.87
N ARG A 314 -11.62 1.07 25.90
CA ARG A 314 -12.86 0.29 26.13
C ARG A 314 -12.64 -1.21 25.93
N TRP A 315 -11.64 -1.58 25.11
CA TRP A 315 -11.45 -2.95 24.69
C TRP A 315 -10.50 -3.74 25.58
N LEU A 316 -9.43 -3.11 26.09
CA LEU A 316 -8.45 -3.76 26.97
C LEU A 316 -9.02 -4.09 28.37
N GLY A 317 -10.20 -3.60 28.68
CA GLY A 317 -11.00 -4.02 29.84
C GLY A 317 -10.40 -3.71 31.22
N PRO A 318 -10.91 -4.37 32.28
CA PRO A 318 -10.56 -4.08 33.65
C PRO A 318 -9.07 -4.17 34.00
N PRO A 319 -8.27 -5.11 33.52
CA PRO A 319 -6.84 -5.16 33.87
C PRO A 319 -6.07 -3.91 33.43
N ALA A 320 -6.46 -3.27 32.35
CA ALA A 320 -5.87 -2.01 31.89
C ALA A 320 -6.54 -0.76 32.48
N ALA A 321 -7.65 -0.89 33.21
CA ALA A 321 -8.43 0.25 33.70
C ALA A 321 -7.62 1.19 34.58
N SER A 322 -6.73 0.65 35.43
CA SER A 322 -5.85 1.44 36.30
C SER A 322 -4.81 2.23 35.49
N ALA A 323 -4.36 1.71 34.34
CA ALA A 323 -3.40 2.39 33.48
C ALA A 323 -4.01 3.62 32.79
N TRP A 324 -5.28 3.54 32.39
CA TRP A 324 -5.97 4.67 31.74
C TRP A 324 -6.21 5.87 32.68
N THR A 325 -6.18 5.64 33.96
CA THR A 325 -6.35 6.68 35.02
C THR A 325 -5.03 7.08 35.66
N ASP A 326 -3.92 6.44 35.32
CA ASP A 326 -2.61 6.75 35.86
C ASP A 326 -2.11 8.08 35.28
N PRO A 327 -1.82 9.09 36.13
CA PRO A 327 -1.37 10.40 35.66
C PRO A 327 -0.01 10.38 34.96
N ARG A 328 0.73 9.30 35.04
CA ARG A 328 2.02 9.10 34.36
C ARG A 328 1.86 8.59 32.91
N PHE A 329 0.67 8.07 32.57
CA PHE A 329 0.40 7.43 31.26
C PHE A 329 -0.27 8.38 30.27
N PHE A 330 0.24 8.40 29.05
CA PHE A 330 -0.29 9.18 27.94
C PHE A 330 -0.41 8.30 26.68
N LEU A 331 -1.61 8.17 26.13
CA LEU A 331 -1.80 7.55 24.82
C LEU A 331 -1.88 8.66 23.76
N GLU A 332 -0.92 8.70 22.86
CA GLU A 332 -0.88 9.65 21.75
C GLU A 332 -1.16 8.93 20.42
N ALA A 333 -2.14 9.45 19.66
CA ALA A 333 -2.43 8.94 18.32
C ALA A 333 -1.70 9.78 17.28
N GLY A 334 -0.94 9.13 16.38
CA GLY A 334 -0.29 9.82 15.28
C GLY A 334 0.98 9.19 14.76
N ASP A 335 1.66 9.94 13.92
CA ASP A 335 2.89 9.51 13.25
C ASP A 335 4.06 9.35 14.23
N PRO A 336 4.60 8.14 14.44
CA PRO A 336 5.71 7.88 15.35
C PRO A 336 6.94 8.75 15.08
N LEU A 337 7.28 9.00 13.81
CA LEU A 337 8.45 9.81 13.45
C LEU A 337 8.32 11.25 13.92
N ARG A 338 7.13 11.82 13.81
CA ARG A 338 6.84 13.19 14.27
C ARG A 338 6.82 13.29 15.79
N LEU A 339 6.27 12.27 16.46
CA LEU A 339 6.16 12.23 17.92
C LEU A 339 7.54 12.07 18.54
N VAL A 340 8.36 11.12 18.07
CA VAL A 340 9.77 10.96 18.48
C VAL A 340 10.56 12.26 18.27
N GLY A 341 10.37 12.94 17.14
CA GLY A 341 11.08 14.20 16.84
C GLY A 341 10.77 15.36 17.78
N ARG A 342 9.62 15.32 18.48
CA ARG A 342 9.20 16.33 19.49
C ARG A 342 9.73 16.02 20.88
N GLU A 343 9.96 14.75 21.19
CA GLU A 343 10.42 14.31 22.50
C GLU A 343 11.92 14.54 22.68
N LYS A 344 12.34 14.85 23.90
CA LYS A 344 13.74 14.98 24.29
C LYS A 344 13.97 14.41 25.69
N GLY A 345 15.16 13.87 25.91
CA GLY A 345 15.55 13.36 27.23
C GLY A 345 14.80 12.07 27.61
N LEU A 346 14.53 11.20 26.62
CA LEU A 346 13.94 9.89 26.87
C LEU A 346 15.02 8.91 27.38
N ASP A 347 14.70 8.15 28.40
CA ASP A 347 15.59 7.10 28.92
C ASP A 347 15.45 5.81 28.13
N LEU A 348 14.21 5.51 27.70
CA LEU A 348 13.91 4.30 26.96
C LEU A 348 12.91 4.56 25.84
N ILE A 349 13.22 4.04 24.65
CA ILE A 349 12.30 3.97 23.51
C ILE A 349 12.11 2.49 23.16
N VAL A 350 10.86 2.02 23.18
CA VAL A 350 10.50 0.63 22.81
C VAL A 350 9.70 0.63 21.53
N LEU A 351 10.15 -0.13 20.51
CA LEU A 351 9.45 -0.34 19.27
C LEU A 351 8.79 -1.73 19.28
N ASP A 352 7.48 -1.73 19.48
CA ASP A 352 6.63 -2.92 19.57
C ASP A 352 5.45 -2.86 18.57
N ASP A 353 5.66 -2.23 17.43
CA ASP A 353 4.70 -2.07 16.35
C ASP A 353 4.78 -3.17 15.26
N GLY A 354 5.58 -4.20 15.53
CA GLY A 354 5.79 -5.37 14.66
C GLY A 354 6.82 -5.17 13.54
N ASP A 355 6.95 -6.19 12.69
CA ASP A 355 7.95 -6.21 11.61
C ASP A 355 7.62 -5.24 10.47
N PRO A 356 8.63 -4.78 9.71
CA PRO A 356 8.48 -3.86 8.59
C PRO A 356 7.89 -4.55 7.34
N THR A 357 6.72 -5.14 7.48
CA THR A 357 6.03 -5.89 6.42
C THR A 357 5.32 -4.99 5.40
N THR A 358 5.28 -3.68 5.65
CA THR A 358 4.72 -2.64 4.79
C THR A 358 5.66 -1.44 4.78
N LEU A 359 5.60 -0.59 3.73
CA LEU A 359 6.35 0.67 3.70
C LEU A 359 6.02 1.56 4.89
N ARG A 360 4.75 1.57 5.33
CA ARG A 360 4.31 2.30 6.51
C ARG A 360 5.07 1.85 7.77
N ARG A 361 5.06 0.55 8.07
CA ARG A 361 5.79 -0.01 9.24
C ARG A 361 7.31 0.10 9.08
N ASN A 362 7.80 0.10 7.84
CA ASN A 362 9.22 0.28 7.56
C ASN A 362 9.76 1.64 8.04
N ARG A 363 8.92 2.67 8.11
CA ARG A 363 9.31 4.02 8.56
C ARG A 363 9.97 4.01 9.93
N THR A 364 9.50 3.17 10.86
CA THR A 364 10.07 3.00 12.20
C THR A 364 11.30 2.10 12.23
N ARG A 365 11.77 1.60 11.09
CA ARG A 365 12.90 0.67 10.95
C ARG A 365 14.02 1.20 10.03
N THR A 366 14.06 2.52 9.80
CA THR A 366 15.02 3.17 8.89
C THR A 366 16.12 3.91 9.66
N VAL A 367 17.24 4.18 8.96
CA VAL A 367 18.33 5.01 9.50
C VAL A 367 17.81 6.39 9.92
N GLU A 368 16.90 6.97 9.16
CA GLU A 368 16.31 8.28 9.39
C GLU A 368 15.54 8.30 10.72
N PHE A 369 14.73 7.28 10.97
CA PHE A 369 13.98 7.13 12.21
C PHE A 369 14.90 6.91 13.42
N PHE A 370 15.88 6.04 13.28
CA PHE A 370 16.83 5.78 14.38
C PHE A 370 17.69 6.99 14.73
N ARG A 371 18.00 7.88 13.75
CA ARG A 371 18.61 9.17 14.05
C ARG A 371 17.70 10.04 14.92
N ALA A 372 16.42 10.14 14.58
CA ALA A 372 15.45 10.85 15.40
C ALA A 372 15.36 10.25 16.83
N CYS A 373 15.35 8.91 16.95
CA CYS A 373 15.41 8.25 18.25
C CYS A 373 16.66 8.65 19.04
N ARG A 374 17.84 8.61 18.40
CA ARG A 374 19.10 9.00 19.06
C ARG A 374 19.10 10.45 19.55
N GLU A 375 18.48 11.35 18.79
CA GLU A 375 18.35 12.77 19.17
C GLU A 375 17.33 12.98 20.31
N ALA A 376 16.34 12.12 20.43
CA ALA A 376 15.32 12.16 21.47
C ALA A 376 15.80 11.55 22.81
N LEU A 377 16.76 10.61 22.76
CA LEU A 377 17.29 9.95 23.96
C LEU A 377 18.12 10.90 24.85
N ALA A 378 18.04 10.69 26.15
CA ALA A 378 18.95 11.23 27.15
C ALA A 378 20.37 10.62 27.01
N PRO A 379 21.43 11.21 27.62
CA PRO A 379 22.67 10.50 27.86
C PRO A 379 22.39 9.19 28.61
N GLY A 380 22.99 8.08 28.19
CA GLY A 380 22.70 6.76 28.74
C GLY A 380 21.40 6.12 28.26
N GLY A 381 20.61 6.81 27.44
CA GLY A 381 19.32 6.30 26.95
C GLY A 381 19.45 5.14 25.94
N VAL A 382 18.40 4.32 25.88
CA VAL A 382 18.38 3.04 25.16
C VAL A 382 17.18 2.96 24.21
N VAL A 383 17.39 2.36 23.03
CA VAL A 383 16.33 1.94 22.11
C VAL A 383 16.24 0.41 22.11
N ALA A 384 15.04 -0.12 22.26
CA ALA A 384 14.74 -1.54 22.13
C ALA A 384 13.81 -1.78 20.95
N VAL A 385 14.18 -2.68 20.04
CA VAL A 385 13.45 -2.96 18.79
C VAL A 385 13.14 -4.44 18.72
N ARG A 386 11.85 -4.79 18.79
CA ARG A 386 11.39 -6.16 18.60
C ARG A 386 11.42 -6.55 17.14
N VAL A 387 11.90 -7.75 16.85
CA VAL A 387 11.94 -8.36 15.52
C VAL A 387 11.31 -9.75 15.59
N GLY A 388 10.29 -10.00 14.79
CA GLY A 388 9.51 -11.25 14.77
C GLY A 388 10.26 -12.44 14.17
N VAL A 389 11.55 -12.54 14.47
CA VAL A 389 12.47 -13.60 14.03
C VAL A 389 13.14 -14.18 15.27
N GLY A 390 13.07 -15.51 15.41
CA GLY A 390 13.73 -16.21 16.50
C GLY A 390 15.23 -16.41 16.27
N ASP A 391 15.94 -16.63 17.36
CA ASP A 391 17.38 -16.87 17.38
C ASP A 391 17.79 -18.30 16.94
N THR A 392 16.83 -19.21 16.81
CA THR A 392 17.10 -20.64 16.59
C THR A 392 17.53 -20.94 15.14
N TYR A 393 17.02 -20.18 14.14
CA TYR A 393 17.32 -20.43 12.74
C TYR A 393 17.76 -19.17 12.01
N LEU A 394 19.05 -18.89 12.06
CA LEU A 394 19.67 -17.66 11.51
C LEU A 394 20.14 -17.79 10.05
N ALA A 395 20.24 -19.00 9.51
CA ALA A 395 20.78 -19.23 8.15
C ALA A 395 19.84 -18.78 7.02
N GLY A 396 18.61 -18.42 7.32
CA GLY A 396 17.57 -18.13 6.34
C GLY A 396 17.28 -16.65 6.15
N ALA A 397 16.09 -16.37 5.57
CA ALA A 397 15.59 -15.04 5.35
C ALA A 397 15.35 -14.28 6.67
N GLY A 398 14.99 -14.99 7.75
CA GLY A 398 14.83 -14.40 9.08
C GLY A 398 16.13 -13.82 9.60
N GLY A 399 17.21 -14.57 9.58
CA GLY A 399 18.53 -14.05 9.97
C GLY A 399 18.99 -12.91 9.06
N ARG A 400 18.65 -12.95 7.75
CA ARG A 400 18.94 -11.84 6.84
C ARG A 400 18.19 -10.56 7.21
N LEU A 401 16.89 -10.66 7.54
CA LEU A 401 16.10 -9.54 8.02
C LEU A 401 16.68 -8.97 9.32
N LEU A 402 17.01 -9.84 10.27
CA LEU A 402 17.61 -9.47 11.54
C LEU A 402 18.96 -8.74 11.32
N ALA A 403 19.81 -9.25 10.42
CA ALA A 403 21.08 -8.63 10.08
C ALA A 403 20.91 -7.24 9.44
N ILE A 404 19.91 -7.05 8.57
CA ILE A 404 19.60 -5.74 7.96
C ILE A 404 19.20 -4.74 9.06
N LEU A 405 18.32 -5.13 9.99
CA LEU A 405 17.86 -4.24 11.06
C LEU A 405 18.97 -3.93 12.06
N ALA A 406 19.79 -4.93 12.42
CA ALA A 406 20.95 -4.73 13.29
C ALA A 406 22.00 -3.79 12.63
N ALA A 407 22.30 -3.97 11.34
CA ALA A 407 23.18 -3.08 10.59
C ALA A 407 22.61 -1.64 10.49
N THR A 408 21.30 -1.51 10.40
CA THR A 408 20.62 -0.21 10.36
C THR A 408 20.75 0.52 11.70
N LEU A 409 20.58 -0.19 12.82
CA LEU A 409 20.81 0.34 14.16
C LEU A 409 22.29 0.71 14.36
N ALA A 410 23.22 -0.17 14.01
CA ALA A 410 24.66 0.04 14.14
C ALA A 410 25.19 1.21 13.27
N ARG A 411 24.43 1.63 12.24
CA ARG A 411 24.76 2.83 11.46
C ARG A 411 24.56 4.11 12.25
N VAL A 412 23.76 4.07 13.31
CA VAL A 412 23.36 5.24 14.12
C VAL A 412 23.90 5.15 15.55
N PHE A 413 23.86 3.97 16.14
CA PHE A 413 24.23 3.75 17.55
C PHE A 413 25.58 3.06 17.67
N PRO A 414 26.42 3.45 18.64
CA PRO A 414 27.75 2.88 18.82
C PRO A 414 27.73 1.46 19.45
N ALA A 415 26.65 1.08 20.12
CA ALA A 415 26.49 -0.23 20.74
C ALA A 415 25.15 -0.83 20.34
N VAL A 416 25.17 -2.05 19.81
CA VAL A 416 23.98 -2.83 19.48
C VAL A 416 24.16 -4.25 20.00
N VAL A 417 23.22 -4.71 20.82
CA VAL A 417 23.19 -6.04 21.41
C VAL A 417 21.87 -6.72 21.07
N ALA A 418 21.90 -8.02 20.84
CA ALA A 418 20.70 -8.81 20.59
C ALA A 418 20.38 -9.70 21.78
N VAL A 419 19.14 -9.62 22.25
CA VAL A 419 18.58 -10.54 23.25
C VAL A 419 17.90 -11.68 22.52
N PRO A 420 18.23 -12.96 22.83
CA PRO A 420 17.65 -14.12 22.19
C PRO A 420 16.18 -14.31 22.59
N GLY A 421 15.41 -15.00 21.76
CA GLY A 421 14.01 -15.33 22.03
C GLY A 421 13.34 -15.88 20.77
N ASP A 422 12.06 -16.25 20.91
CA ASP A 422 11.21 -16.57 19.76
C ASP A 422 11.03 -15.34 18.87
N GLU A 423 11.15 -14.17 19.46
CA GLU A 423 11.32 -12.87 18.81
C GLU A 423 12.57 -12.21 19.40
N VAL A 424 13.53 -11.90 18.53
CA VAL A 424 14.78 -11.26 18.96
C VAL A 424 14.51 -9.79 19.30
N LEU A 425 15.04 -9.34 20.46
CA LEU A 425 15.04 -7.94 20.83
C LEU A 425 16.42 -7.33 20.51
N LEU A 426 16.48 -6.41 19.54
CA LEU A 426 17.67 -5.61 19.27
C LEU A 426 17.69 -4.41 20.21
N VAL A 427 18.76 -4.22 20.95
CA VAL A 427 18.93 -3.16 21.92
C VAL A 427 20.11 -2.29 21.53
N ALA A 428 19.87 -0.98 21.42
CA ALA A 428 20.91 -0.02 21.01
C ALA A 428 21.06 1.10 22.04
N GLY A 429 22.28 1.39 22.45
CA GLY A 429 22.61 2.45 23.40
C GLY A 429 23.07 3.72 22.73
N ARG A 430 22.68 4.88 23.23
CA ARG A 430 23.13 6.18 22.76
C ARG A 430 24.66 6.35 22.89
N GLU A 431 25.24 5.77 23.93
CA GLU A 431 26.67 5.82 24.25
C GLU A 431 27.27 4.42 24.33
N PRO A 432 28.58 4.24 24.12
CA PRO A 432 29.25 2.96 24.35
C PRO A 432 29.09 2.48 25.79
N GLY A 433 28.86 1.18 26.00
CA GLY A 433 28.76 0.58 27.34
C GLY A 433 27.42 0.80 28.06
N THR A 434 26.46 1.53 27.47
CA THR A 434 25.15 1.77 28.08
C THR A 434 24.29 0.51 28.18
N VAL A 435 24.37 -0.36 27.16
CA VAL A 435 23.56 -1.58 27.08
C VAL A 435 24.25 -2.73 27.79
N THR A 436 23.48 -3.39 28.65
CA THR A 436 23.86 -4.68 29.25
C THR A 436 22.71 -5.64 29.18
N VAL A 437 23.02 -6.92 28.95
CA VAL A 437 22.11 -8.06 29.02
C VAL A 437 22.62 -9.10 30.04
N ASP A 438 23.49 -8.68 30.96
CA ASP A 438 23.93 -9.52 32.07
C ASP A 438 22.75 -9.79 33.03
N PRO A 439 22.35 -11.06 33.22
CA PRO A 439 21.24 -11.42 34.07
C PRO A 439 21.39 -10.88 35.52
N ALA A 440 22.60 -10.87 36.05
CA ALA A 440 22.86 -10.39 37.43
C ALA A 440 22.60 -8.89 37.55
N VAL A 441 23.02 -8.10 36.54
CA VAL A 441 22.74 -6.65 36.48
C VAL A 441 21.27 -6.39 36.32
N LEU A 442 20.57 -7.11 35.45
CA LEU A 442 19.12 -6.92 35.21
C LEU A 442 18.32 -7.27 36.47
N LEU A 443 18.68 -8.35 37.18
CA LEU A 443 18.06 -8.68 38.49
C LEU A 443 18.36 -7.64 39.56
N ALA A 444 19.54 -7.06 39.57
CA ALA A 444 19.88 -5.95 40.50
C ALA A 444 19.03 -4.70 40.19
N ARG A 445 18.82 -4.38 38.90
CA ARG A 445 17.93 -3.30 38.45
C ARG A 445 16.47 -3.55 38.83
N TRP A 446 15.97 -4.77 38.70
CA TRP A 446 14.62 -5.13 39.15
C TRP A 446 14.43 -4.79 40.66
N ARG A 447 15.39 -5.21 41.51
CA ARG A 447 15.35 -4.92 42.92
C ARG A 447 15.44 -3.41 43.21
N ALA A 448 16.32 -2.70 42.52
CA ALA A 448 16.54 -1.26 42.69
C ALA A 448 15.31 -0.44 42.25
N GLN A 449 14.66 -0.84 41.18
CA GLN A 449 13.45 -0.19 40.66
C GLN A 449 12.22 -0.47 41.55
N GLY A 450 12.26 -1.50 42.38
CA GLY A 450 11.17 -1.83 43.34
C GLY A 450 9.86 -2.23 42.63
N ALA A 451 9.91 -2.64 41.39
CA ALA A 451 8.75 -3.05 40.61
C ALA A 451 8.07 -4.27 41.27
N ARG A 452 6.74 -4.26 41.30
CA ARG A 452 5.92 -5.36 41.83
C ARG A 452 4.83 -5.67 40.80
N ASP A 453 4.87 -6.87 40.24
CA ASP A 453 3.86 -7.40 39.38
C ASP A 453 3.60 -8.87 39.75
N GLY A 454 2.34 -9.21 40.04
CA GLY A 454 1.96 -10.57 40.43
C GLY A 454 2.05 -11.57 39.27
N ASP A 455 2.02 -11.05 38.05
CA ASP A 455 2.07 -11.84 36.82
C ASP A 455 3.50 -12.05 36.31
N PHE A 456 4.52 -11.49 37.00
CA PHE A 456 5.94 -11.61 36.60
C PHE A 456 6.81 -12.17 37.70
N ASP A 457 7.50 -13.27 37.44
CA ASP A 457 8.54 -13.81 38.29
C ASP A 457 9.93 -13.40 37.80
N PRO A 458 10.69 -12.55 38.53
CA PRO A 458 12.01 -12.11 38.11
C PRO A 458 13.03 -13.24 37.93
N ARG A 459 12.78 -14.45 38.44
CA ARG A 459 13.62 -15.64 38.25
C ARG A 459 13.65 -16.11 36.79
N VAL A 460 12.73 -15.64 35.93
CA VAL A 460 12.76 -15.93 34.49
C VAL A 460 13.78 -15.06 33.74
N VAL A 461 14.27 -13.95 34.32
CA VAL A 461 15.20 -13.03 33.63
C VAL A 461 16.44 -13.75 33.07
N PRO A 462 17.13 -14.65 33.82
CA PRO A 462 18.28 -15.38 33.26
C PRO A 462 17.93 -16.25 32.05
N LEU A 463 16.70 -16.74 31.95
CA LEU A 463 16.24 -17.50 30.79
C LEU A 463 15.93 -16.59 29.60
N LEU A 464 15.41 -15.40 29.84
CA LEU A 464 15.09 -14.42 28.79
C LEU A 464 16.35 -13.87 28.10
N VAL A 465 17.44 -13.73 28.85
CA VAL A 465 18.71 -13.16 28.34
C VAL A 465 19.86 -14.18 28.32
N ASP A 466 19.55 -15.46 28.18
CA ASP A 466 20.51 -16.57 28.29
C ASP A 466 21.79 -16.29 27.48
N PRO A 467 22.96 -16.16 28.16
CA PRO A 467 24.23 -15.87 27.48
C PRO A 467 24.65 -16.96 26.50
N ALA A 468 24.26 -18.22 26.71
CA ALA A 468 24.57 -19.33 25.81
C ALA A 468 23.84 -19.21 24.47
N ARG A 469 22.62 -18.63 24.46
CA ARG A 469 21.87 -18.30 23.24
C ARG A 469 22.29 -16.95 22.65
N ALA A 470 22.63 -15.98 23.49
CA ALA A 470 23.01 -14.63 23.06
C ALA A 470 24.36 -14.61 22.32
N ALA A 471 25.35 -15.39 22.76
CA ALA A 471 26.69 -15.38 22.17
C ALA A 471 26.71 -15.77 20.67
N PRO A 472 26.12 -16.91 20.23
CA PRO A 472 26.08 -17.26 18.81
C PRO A 472 25.23 -16.28 17.99
N LEU A 473 24.17 -15.70 18.54
CA LEU A 473 23.37 -14.68 17.90
C LEU A 473 24.19 -13.40 17.64
N GLN A 474 24.91 -12.93 18.65
CA GLN A 474 25.78 -11.77 18.53
C GLN A 474 26.93 -12.00 17.55
N ALA A 475 27.56 -13.18 17.57
CA ALA A 475 28.61 -13.58 16.63
C ALA A 475 28.07 -13.59 15.17
N PHE A 476 26.86 -14.10 14.96
CA PHE A 476 26.17 -14.06 13.66
C PHE A 476 25.99 -12.63 13.17
N LEU A 477 25.51 -11.73 14.02
CA LEU A 477 25.29 -10.32 13.64
C LEU A 477 26.59 -9.62 13.31
N HIS A 478 27.65 -9.83 14.07
CA HIS A 478 28.98 -9.23 13.81
C HIS A 478 29.61 -9.76 12.51
N ALA A 479 29.42 -11.04 12.19
CA ALA A 479 29.92 -11.64 10.94
C ALA A 479 29.10 -11.23 9.71
N SER A 480 27.87 -10.77 9.91
CA SER A 480 26.93 -10.47 8.83
C SER A 480 27.27 -9.15 8.12
N ARG A 481 27.41 -9.23 6.79
CA ARG A 481 27.53 -8.06 5.90
C ARG A 481 26.16 -7.74 5.30
N ALA A 482 25.31 -7.06 6.06
CA ALA A 482 23.99 -6.68 5.62
C ALA A 482 23.95 -5.22 5.18
N PRO A 483 23.16 -4.87 4.14
CA PRO A 483 22.93 -3.48 3.79
C PRO A 483 22.05 -2.81 4.83
N VAL A 484 22.11 -1.48 4.90
CA VAL A 484 21.25 -0.69 5.77
C VAL A 484 19.89 -0.43 5.11
N ASN A 485 18.85 -0.29 5.94
CA ASN A 485 17.49 0.01 5.54
C ASN A 485 17.25 1.52 5.64
N THR A 486 16.78 2.15 4.56
CA THR A 486 16.53 3.61 4.50
C THR A 486 15.18 3.90 3.87
N ALA A 487 14.63 5.09 4.08
CA ALA A 487 13.40 5.56 3.45
C ALA A 487 13.48 5.53 1.90
N ARG A 488 14.65 5.85 1.34
CA ARG A 488 14.86 5.82 -0.12
C ARG A 488 15.10 4.42 -0.69
N HIS A 489 15.45 3.45 0.17
CA HIS A 489 15.73 2.08 -0.21
C HIS A 489 15.23 1.13 0.89
N PRO A 490 13.94 0.77 0.88
CA PRO A 490 13.27 -0.01 1.92
C PRO A 490 13.57 -1.52 1.79
N ARG A 491 14.80 -1.92 2.07
CA ARG A 491 15.32 -3.29 1.86
C ARG A 491 14.68 -4.34 2.76
N ALA A 492 14.17 -3.94 3.93
CA ALA A 492 13.58 -4.88 4.89
C ALA A 492 12.16 -5.32 4.47
N VAL A 493 11.41 -4.50 3.71
CA VAL A 493 9.97 -4.68 3.45
C VAL A 493 9.66 -5.98 2.74
N LEU A 494 10.32 -6.24 1.60
CA LEU A 494 10.05 -7.43 0.79
C LEU A 494 10.34 -8.71 1.56
N LEU A 495 11.45 -8.73 2.30
CA LEU A 495 11.88 -9.88 3.07
C LEU A 495 10.96 -10.14 4.27
N ALA A 496 10.58 -9.09 5.00
CA ALA A 496 9.65 -9.18 6.12
C ALA A 496 8.24 -9.63 5.66
N ALA A 497 7.75 -9.07 4.54
CA ALA A 497 6.47 -9.48 3.97
C ALA A 497 6.50 -10.94 3.50
N ALA A 498 7.56 -11.37 2.82
CA ALA A 498 7.72 -12.74 2.37
C ALA A 498 7.87 -13.74 3.52
N LEU A 499 8.58 -13.38 4.58
CA LEU A 499 8.70 -14.21 5.80
C LEU A 499 7.35 -14.41 6.47
N ARG A 500 6.56 -13.34 6.55
CA ARG A 500 5.21 -13.39 7.11
C ARG A 500 4.30 -14.35 6.32
N GLU A 501 4.43 -14.38 4.98
CA GLU A 501 3.67 -15.26 4.11
C GLU A 501 4.28 -16.67 3.96
N ALA A 502 5.53 -16.87 4.35
CA ALA A 502 6.28 -18.12 4.11
C ALA A 502 5.69 -19.35 4.81
N ARG A 503 4.95 -19.16 5.91
CA ARG A 503 4.27 -20.26 6.62
C ARG A 503 3.27 -21.01 5.72
N GLY A 504 2.76 -20.34 4.67
CA GLY A 504 1.84 -20.94 3.70
C GLY A 504 2.33 -20.94 2.25
N ALA A 505 3.48 -20.31 1.92
CA ALA A 505 3.95 -20.16 0.54
C ALA A 505 5.48 -20.08 0.41
N PRO A 506 6.22 -21.20 0.61
CA PRO A 506 7.68 -21.23 0.45
C PRO A 506 8.20 -20.64 -0.87
N PRO A 507 7.50 -20.76 -2.04
CA PRO A 507 7.96 -20.15 -3.29
C PRO A 507 8.11 -18.64 -3.23
N LEU A 508 7.25 -17.93 -2.49
CA LEU A 508 7.35 -16.46 -2.33
C LEU A 508 8.63 -16.04 -1.62
N LEU A 509 9.04 -16.83 -0.63
CA LEU A 509 10.30 -16.58 0.09
C LEU A 509 11.51 -16.78 -0.82
N ASN A 510 11.49 -17.79 -1.68
CA ASN A 510 12.56 -18.03 -2.64
C ASN A 510 12.59 -16.90 -3.71
N ALA A 511 11.42 -16.46 -4.17
CA ALA A 511 11.33 -15.32 -5.08
C ALA A 511 11.86 -14.02 -4.41
N ALA A 512 11.48 -13.73 -3.17
CA ALA A 512 11.99 -12.57 -2.43
C ALA A 512 13.51 -12.60 -2.26
N ARG A 513 14.09 -13.76 -1.93
CA ARG A 513 15.54 -13.95 -1.87
C ARG A 513 16.22 -13.76 -3.23
N ALA A 514 15.61 -14.24 -4.31
CA ALA A 514 16.12 -14.05 -5.67
C ALA A 514 16.08 -12.55 -6.06
N LEU A 515 14.99 -11.86 -5.74
CA LEU A 515 14.82 -10.42 -5.98
C LEU A 515 15.81 -9.58 -5.17
N GLU A 516 16.10 -9.96 -3.92
CA GLU A 516 17.13 -9.28 -3.11
C GLU A 516 18.54 -9.35 -3.75
N ARG A 517 18.81 -10.40 -4.52
CA ARG A 517 20.08 -10.58 -5.25
C ARG A 517 20.17 -9.73 -6.53
N LEU A 518 19.03 -9.20 -7.02
CA LEU A 518 19.04 -8.31 -8.16
C LEU A 518 19.74 -7.00 -7.79
N THR A 519 20.86 -6.78 -8.43
CA THR A 519 21.61 -5.54 -8.23
C THR A 519 21.04 -4.42 -9.10
N PRO A 520 21.19 -3.15 -8.73
CA PRO A 520 20.84 -2.02 -9.61
C PRO A 520 21.49 -2.11 -11.00
N ALA A 521 22.68 -2.74 -11.09
CA ALA A 521 23.37 -2.96 -12.35
C ALA A 521 22.59 -3.89 -13.30
N VAL A 522 22.06 -5.00 -12.80
CA VAL A 522 21.25 -5.94 -13.62
C VAL A 522 20.01 -5.24 -14.16
N LEU A 523 19.32 -4.47 -13.30
CA LEU A 523 18.16 -3.69 -13.72
C LEU A 523 18.54 -2.59 -14.72
N GLY A 524 19.67 -1.94 -14.54
CA GLY A 524 20.23 -0.96 -15.48
C GLY A 524 20.51 -1.57 -16.87
N ILE A 525 21.09 -2.77 -16.90
CA ILE A 525 21.32 -3.51 -18.16
C ILE A 525 19.98 -3.83 -18.86
N ALA A 526 18.96 -4.28 -18.12
CA ALA A 526 17.65 -4.56 -18.67
C ALA A 526 17.01 -3.31 -19.29
N VAL A 527 17.08 -2.16 -18.61
CA VAL A 527 16.61 -0.86 -19.11
C VAL A 527 17.39 -0.44 -20.34
N ALA A 528 18.72 -0.57 -20.33
CA ALA A 528 19.57 -0.23 -21.47
C ALA A 528 19.25 -1.08 -22.71
N LEU A 529 19.06 -2.39 -22.53
CA LEU A 529 18.65 -3.29 -23.63
C LEU A 529 17.28 -2.89 -24.19
N ALA A 530 16.30 -2.59 -23.33
CA ALA A 530 14.98 -2.12 -23.77
C ALA A 530 15.08 -0.79 -24.55
N ALA A 531 15.90 0.15 -24.08
CA ALA A 531 16.17 1.42 -24.77
C ALA A 531 16.82 1.21 -26.15
N VAL A 532 17.81 0.33 -26.23
CA VAL A 532 18.49 -0.01 -27.51
C VAL A 532 17.49 -0.64 -28.48
N LEU A 533 16.63 -1.56 -28.02
CA LEU A 533 15.60 -2.17 -28.85
C LEU A 533 14.60 -1.13 -29.39
N LEU A 534 14.17 -0.18 -28.58
CA LEU A 534 13.29 0.92 -28.97
C LEU A 534 13.96 1.78 -30.06
N LEU A 535 15.22 2.19 -29.84
CA LEU A 535 15.98 2.98 -30.81
C LEU A 535 16.21 2.23 -32.13
N ALA A 536 16.54 0.94 -32.07
CA ALA A 536 16.73 0.10 -33.27
C ALA A 536 15.44 0.02 -34.07
N ARG A 537 14.28 -0.18 -33.46
CA ARG A 537 12.97 -0.16 -34.12
C ARG A 537 12.67 1.20 -34.77
N GLY A 538 12.96 2.31 -34.05
CA GLY A 538 12.87 3.67 -34.61
C GLY A 538 13.77 3.85 -35.83
N ALA A 539 15.00 3.34 -35.77
CA ALA A 539 15.98 3.42 -36.84
C ALA A 539 15.58 2.66 -38.09
N VAL A 540 14.81 1.58 -38.01
CA VAL A 540 14.27 0.87 -39.17
C VAL A 540 12.91 1.42 -39.64
N GLY A 541 12.41 2.51 -39.06
CA GLY A 541 11.14 3.13 -39.45
C GLY A 541 9.88 2.35 -39.05
N ALA A 542 10.01 1.42 -38.09
CA ALA A 542 8.89 0.62 -37.62
C ALA A 542 7.75 1.50 -37.06
N ALA A 543 6.51 1.03 -37.17
CA ALA A 543 5.37 1.73 -36.58
C ALA A 543 5.34 1.54 -35.09
N PHE A 544 5.25 2.65 -34.36
CA PHE A 544 5.06 2.66 -32.91
C PHE A 544 3.56 2.83 -32.57
N GLY A 545 2.76 1.81 -32.88
CA GLY A 545 1.32 1.84 -32.59
C GLY A 545 1.03 1.57 -31.12
N MET A 546 0.99 0.29 -30.74
CA MET A 546 0.67 -0.13 -29.38
C MET A 546 1.86 0.07 -28.43
N GLU A 547 3.10 -0.03 -28.88
CA GLU A 547 4.31 0.10 -28.05
C GLU A 547 4.39 1.46 -27.37
N SER A 548 3.94 2.53 -28.05
CA SER A 548 3.89 3.86 -27.44
C SER A 548 2.91 3.95 -26.27
N GLY A 549 1.76 3.27 -26.39
CA GLY A 549 0.79 3.15 -25.29
C GLY A 549 1.38 2.39 -24.10
N VAL A 550 2.05 1.27 -24.35
CA VAL A 550 2.72 0.50 -23.27
C VAL A 550 3.73 1.36 -22.51
N ILE A 551 4.51 2.20 -23.20
CA ILE A 551 5.51 3.04 -22.54
C ILE A 551 4.85 4.16 -21.73
N VAL A 552 3.79 4.79 -22.26
CA VAL A 552 3.03 5.82 -21.53
C VAL A 552 2.42 5.22 -20.26
N GLY A 553 1.74 4.08 -20.36
CA GLY A 553 1.16 3.39 -19.22
C GLY A 553 2.21 2.94 -18.20
N PHE A 554 3.36 2.42 -18.68
CA PHE A 554 4.46 2.05 -17.79
C PHE A 554 5.01 3.26 -17.01
N ALA A 555 5.22 4.38 -17.68
CA ALA A 555 5.73 5.58 -17.05
C ALA A 555 4.72 6.17 -16.05
N SER A 556 3.46 6.33 -16.46
CA SER A 556 2.41 6.91 -15.61
C SER A 556 2.17 6.11 -14.33
N MET A 557 2.05 4.79 -14.44
CA MET A 557 1.91 3.91 -13.28
C MET A 557 3.20 3.84 -12.46
N GLY A 558 4.35 3.87 -13.11
CA GLY A 558 5.65 3.93 -12.43
C GLY A 558 5.78 5.18 -11.55
N TRP A 559 5.40 6.37 -12.05
CA TRP A 559 5.35 7.60 -11.26
C TRP A 559 4.37 7.46 -10.10
N TRP A 560 3.17 6.94 -10.37
CA TRP A 560 2.14 6.76 -9.35
C TRP A 560 2.65 5.88 -8.20
N VAL A 561 3.25 4.73 -8.51
CA VAL A 561 3.82 3.81 -7.50
C VAL A 561 4.95 4.47 -6.70
N LEU A 562 5.89 5.15 -7.37
CA LEU A 562 7.00 5.82 -6.70
C LEU A 562 6.55 6.99 -5.82
N LEU A 563 5.60 7.82 -6.30
CA LEU A 563 5.05 8.94 -5.54
C LEU A 563 4.20 8.47 -4.36
N LEU A 564 3.49 7.35 -4.52
CA LEU A 564 2.73 6.73 -3.45
C LEU A 564 3.67 6.17 -2.35
N ALA A 565 4.79 5.57 -2.75
CA ALA A 565 5.82 5.15 -1.82
C ALA A 565 6.43 6.34 -1.06
N CYS A 566 6.70 7.46 -1.76
CA CYS A 566 7.15 8.70 -1.11
C CYS A 566 6.11 9.25 -0.13
N TRP A 567 4.81 9.20 -0.49
CA TRP A 567 3.74 9.60 0.41
C TRP A 567 3.73 8.76 1.67
N GLN A 568 3.79 7.45 1.51
CA GLN A 568 3.77 6.51 2.61
C GLN A 568 4.97 6.68 3.56
N GLU A 569 6.16 6.92 3.01
CA GLU A 569 7.37 7.15 3.78
C GLU A 569 7.38 8.51 4.53
N THR A 570 6.72 9.53 4.00
CA THR A 570 6.84 10.89 4.53
C THR A 570 5.58 11.41 5.24
N VAL A 571 4.41 11.02 4.77
CA VAL A 571 3.12 11.47 5.31
C VAL A 571 2.46 10.40 6.17
N GLY A 572 2.69 9.13 5.90
CA GLY A 572 2.17 7.98 6.64
C GLY A 572 1.22 7.12 5.80
N SER A 573 0.08 6.74 6.35
CA SER A 573 -0.84 5.80 5.71
C SER A 573 -1.44 6.33 4.40
N VAL A 574 -1.45 5.46 3.39
CA VAL A 574 -2.12 5.69 2.10
C VAL A 574 -3.54 5.10 2.08
N TYR A 575 -3.83 4.16 2.96
CA TYR A 575 -5.08 3.37 2.97
C TYR A 575 -6.35 4.22 2.90
N GLY A 576 -6.41 5.32 3.67
CA GLY A 576 -7.53 6.27 3.63
C GLY A 576 -7.44 7.28 2.48
N GLU A 577 -6.26 7.58 1.98
CA GLU A 577 -6.01 8.71 1.07
C GLU A 577 -5.82 8.28 -0.40
N VAL A 578 -5.75 6.97 -0.68
CA VAL A 578 -5.51 6.43 -2.02
C VAL A 578 -6.49 6.96 -3.06
N GLY A 579 -7.76 7.08 -2.70
CA GLY A 579 -8.79 7.61 -3.60
C GLY A 579 -8.57 9.10 -3.92
N ALA A 580 -8.16 9.90 -2.93
CA ALA A 580 -7.87 11.33 -3.13
C ALA A 580 -6.58 11.55 -3.97
N LEU A 581 -5.53 10.75 -3.73
CA LEU A 581 -4.31 10.79 -4.52
C LEU A 581 -4.56 10.35 -5.98
N SER A 582 -5.36 9.30 -6.17
CA SER A 582 -5.82 8.89 -7.50
C SER A 582 -6.66 9.97 -8.16
N ALA A 583 -7.55 10.64 -7.42
CA ALA A 583 -8.36 11.74 -7.94
C ALA A 583 -7.51 12.93 -8.39
N ALA A 584 -6.40 13.23 -7.70
CA ALA A 584 -5.47 14.27 -8.12
C ALA A 584 -4.81 13.91 -9.47
N PHE A 585 -4.37 12.66 -9.65
CA PHE A 585 -3.85 12.16 -10.92
C PHE A 585 -4.90 12.24 -12.02
N MET A 586 -6.14 11.80 -11.75
CA MET A 586 -7.25 11.85 -12.71
C MET A 586 -7.65 13.28 -13.08
N ALA A 587 -7.61 14.23 -12.14
CA ALA A 587 -7.81 15.65 -12.43
C ALA A 587 -6.77 16.17 -13.44
N GLY A 588 -5.51 15.78 -13.27
CA GLY A 588 -4.45 16.03 -14.24
C GLY A 588 -4.78 15.42 -15.61
N THR A 589 -5.22 14.17 -15.65
CA THR A 589 -5.59 13.45 -16.90
C THR A 589 -6.71 14.15 -17.63
N VAL A 590 -7.73 14.63 -16.90
CA VAL A 590 -8.80 15.47 -17.48
C VAL A 590 -8.22 16.73 -18.13
N ALA A 591 -7.41 17.48 -17.38
CA ALA A 591 -6.80 18.72 -17.86
C ALA A 591 -5.91 18.49 -19.09
N GLY A 592 -5.08 17.42 -19.07
CA GLY A 592 -4.20 17.05 -20.17
C GLY A 592 -4.97 16.65 -21.45
N ALA A 593 -6.01 15.83 -21.31
CA ALA A 593 -6.84 15.41 -22.43
C ALA A 593 -7.60 16.58 -23.06
N PHE A 594 -8.18 17.50 -22.28
CA PHE A 594 -8.80 18.71 -22.77
C PHE A 594 -7.78 19.67 -23.43
N GLY A 595 -6.60 19.85 -22.81
CA GLY A 595 -5.51 20.64 -23.36
C GLY A 595 -5.03 20.10 -24.70
N ALA A 596 -4.80 18.80 -24.79
CA ALA A 596 -4.42 18.16 -26.05
C ALA A 596 -5.48 18.33 -27.14
N ARG A 597 -6.74 18.12 -26.78
CA ARG A 597 -7.86 18.33 -27.75
C ARG A 597 -7.89 19.74 -28.31
N ARG A 598 -7.51 20.76 -27.51
CA ARG A 598 -7.65 22.18 -27.87
C ARG A 598 -6.42 22.75 -28.57
N TRP A 599 -5.22 22.30 -28.17
CA TRP A 599 -3.96 22.97 -28.53
C TRP A 599 -2.92 22.08 -29.20
N LEU A 600 -3.02 20.74 -29.07
CA LEU A 600 -1.99 19.84 -29.56
C LEU A 600 -2.49 18.98 -30.73
N PRO A 601 -1.77 18.95 -31.87
CA PRO A 601 -2.08 17.99 -32.92
C PRO A 601 -1.70 16.58 -32.47
N ALA A 602 -2.62 15.60 -32.63
CA ALA A 602 -2.31 14.21 -32.34
C ALA A 602 -1.26 13.68 -33.35
N GLY A 603 -0.20 13.04 -32.85
CA GLY A 603 0.84 12.47 -33.66
C GLY A 603 2.13 12.10 -32.94
N ALA A 604 3.09 11.54 -33.69
CA ALA A 604 4.35 11.08 -33.09
C ALA A 604 5.20 12.21 -32.50
N GLY A 605 5.18 13.41 -33.07
CA GLY A 605 5.93 14.56 -32.55
C GLY A 605 5.40 15.03 -31.21
N THR A 606 4.08 15.17 -31.08
CA THR A 606 3.43 15.52 -29.81
C THR A 606 3.71 14.47 -28.73
N LEU A 607 3.59 13.19 -29.09
CA LEU A 607 3.86 12.11 -28.15
C LEU A 607 5.34 12.10 -27.69
N ALA A 608 6.29 12.34 -28.62
CA ALA A 608 7.69 12.46 -28.27
C ALA A 608 7.95 13.64 -27.30
N GLY A 609 7.27 14.78 -27.51
CA GLY A 609 7.35 15.93 -26.59
C GLY A 609 6.80 15.61 -25.20
N VAL A 610 5.67 14.91 -25.12
CA VAL A 610 5.06 14.48 -23.87
C VAL A 610 5.97 13.52 -23.11
N LEU A 611 6.58 12.52 -23.79
CA LEU A 611 7.54 11.60 -23.17
C LEU A 611 8.81 12.32 -22.71
N GLY A 612 9.29 13.32 -23.46
CA GLY A 612 10.41 14.17 -23.03
C GLY A 612 10.08 14.97 -21.77
N ALA A 613 8.87 15.51 -21.66
CA ALA A 613 8.40 16.17 -20.43
C ALA A 613 8.23 15.17 -19.28
N GLY A 614 7.81 13.94 -19.55
CA GLY A 614 7.73 12.86 -18.57
C GLY A 614 9.07 12.50 -17.95
N ALA A 615 10.14 12.50 -18.77
CA ALA A 615 11.49 12.27 -18.27
C ALA A 615 11.92 13.33 -17.23
N ALA A 616 11.41 14.58 -17.32
CA ALA A 616 11.66 15.60 -16.29
C ALA A 616 10.93 15.30 -14.98
N VAL A 617 9.71 14.75 -15.03
CA VAL A 617 9.00 14.25 -13.82
C VAL A 617 9.79 13.14 -13.16
N SER A 618 10.25 12.17 -13.97
CA SER A 618 11.10 11.07 -13.50
C SER A 618 12.40 11.57 -12.87
N ALA A 619 13.04 12.60 -13.47
CA ALA A 619 14.23 13.22 -12.91
C ALA A 619 13.98 13.93 -11.56
N ALA A 620 12.82 14.61 -11.41
CA ALA A 620 12.43 15.23 -10.15
C ALA A 620 12.22 14.19 -9.03
N ILE A 621 11.61 13.06 -9.36
CA ILE A 621 11.44 11.94 -8.43
C ILE A 621 12.82 11.35 -8.05
N ALA A 622 13.70 11.14 -9.04
CA ALA A 622 15.05 10.61 -8.81
C ALA A 622 15.90 11.52 -7.91
N ALA A 623 15.77 12.85 -8.08
CA ALA A 623 16.42 13.85 -7.24
C ALA A 623 15.90 13.84 -5.78
N GLY A 624 14.82 13.14 -5.49
CA GLY A 624 14.24 13.04 -4.16
C GLY A 624 13.41 14.26 -3.75
N VAL A 625 12.94 15.05 -4.70
CA VAL A 625 12.06 16.21 -4.45
C VAL A 625 10.83 15.85 -3.62
N PRO A 626 10.12 14.72 -3.90
CA PRO A 626 8.97 14.32 -3.09
C PRO A 626 9.31 14.00 -1.62
N LEU A 627 10.53 13.54 -1.35
CA LEU A 627 10.97 13.25 0.02
C LEU A 627 11.39 14.50 0.79
N ALA A 628 11.90 15.52 0.06
CA ALA A 628 12.29 16.80 0.65
C ALA A 628 11.09 17.70 0.95
N PHE A 629 10.06 17.68 0.06
CA PHE A 629 8.87 18.51 0.12
C PHE A 629 7.59 17.68 -0.07
N PRO A 630 7.20 16.82 0.90
CA PRO A 630 6.22 15.77 0.67
C PRO A 630 4.90 16.24 0.03
N ARG A 631 4.05 16.93 0.80
CA ARG A 631 2.74 17.36 0.29
C ARG A 631 2.83 18.41 -0.81
N ALA A 632 3.80 19.31 -0.71
CA ALA A 632 4.02 20.39 -1.69
C ALA A 632 4.54 19.88 -3.03
N ALA A 633 5.15 18.69 -3.08
CA ALA A 633 5.68 18.12 -4.32
C ALA A 633 4.87 16.93 -4.84
N ILE A 634 4.40 16.03 -3.97
CA ILE A 634 3.75 14.77 -4.40
C ILE A 634 2.45 15.04 -5.14
N VAL A 635 1.56 15.89 -4.59
CA VAL A 635 0.27 16.19 -5.23
C VAL A 635 0.45 16.91 -6.57
N PRO A 636 1.28 17.96 -6.70
CA PRO A 636 1.59 18.57 -7.99
C PRO A 636 2.24 17.61 -9.00
N LEU A 637 3.12 16.72 -8.57
CA LEU A 637 3.74 15.73 -9.46
C LEU A 637 2.73 14.68 -9.92
N LEU A 638 1.78 14.26 -9.08
CA LEU A 638 0.66 13.42 -9.48
C LEU A 638 -0.23 14.11 -10.51
N LEU A 639 -0.60 15.37 -10.27
CA LEU A 639 -1.36 16.19 -11.22
C LEU A 639 -0.61 16.30 -12.55
N LEU A 640 0.67 16.64 -12.53
CA LEU A 640 1.50 16.79 -13.73
C LEU A 640 1.64 15.46 -14.48
N GLY A 641 1.87 14.35 -13.79
CA GLY A 641 1.87 13.01 -14.38
C GLY A 641 0.55 12.71 -15.09
N GLY A 642 -0.58 13.04 -14.43
CA GLY A 642 -1.90 12.94 -15.05
C GLY A 642 -2.03 13.80 -16.30
N VAL A 643 -1.59 15.07 -16.27
CA VAL A 643 -1.61 15.96 -17.44
C VAL A 643 -0.85 15.35 -18.62
N LEU A 644 0.32 14.81 -18.38
CA LEU A 644 1.12 14.17 -19.43
C LEU A 644 0.44 12.92 -19.99
N THR A 645 -0.12 12.08 -19.13
CA THR A 645 -0.86 10.88 -19.53
C THR A 645 -2.09 11.23 -20.36
N GLY A 646 -2.89 12.20 -19.91
CA GLY A 646 -4.06 12.68 -20.65
C GLY A 646 -3.71 13.30 -21.99
N ALA A 647 -2.61 14.04 -22.07
CA ALA A 647 -2.13 14.67 -23.31
C ALA A 647 -1.56 13.64 -24.30
N ALA A 648 -1.02 12.52 -23.85
CA ALA A 648 -0.51 11.44 -24.67
C ALA A 648 -1.62 10.65 -25.39
N PHE A 649 -2.76 10.44 -24.72
CA PHE A 649 -3.79 9.49 -25.15
C PHE A 649 -4.34 9.70 -26.57
N PRO A 650 -4.65 10.92 -27.06
CA PRO A 650 -5.08 11.13 -28.43
C PRO A 650 -4.05 10.67 -29.47
N SER A 651 -2.77 10.91 -29.19
CA SER A 651 -1.66 10.48 -30.07
C SER A 651 -1.48 8.96 -30.06
N VAL A 652 -1.54 8.33 -28.89
CA VAL A 652 -1.52 6.88 -28.72
C VAL A 652 -2.69 6.23 -29.47
N SER A 653 -3.91 6.76 -29.30
CA SER A 653 -5.10 6.26 -29.99
C SER A 653 -4.99 6.36 -31.52
N LEU A 654 -4.45 7.46 -32.03
CA LEU A 654 -4.22 7.66 -33.46
C LEU A 654 -3.21 6.63 -34.00
N LEU A 655 -2.08 6.48 -33.35
CA LEU A 655 -1.00 5.59 -33.78
C LEU A 655 -1.39 4.11 -33.70
N ALA A 656 -2.20 3.72 -32.72
CA ALA A 656 -2.68 2.34 -32.55
C ALA A 656 -3.86 1.99 -33.45
N GLY A 657 -4.54 2.98 -34.05
CA GLY A 657 -5.83 2.80 -34.72
C GLY A 657 -5.78 2.33 -36.18
N GLY A 658 -4.68 2.57 -36.89
CA GLY A 658 -4.58 2.22 -38.30
C GLY A 658 -5.74 2.78 -39.15
N GLY A 659 -6.24 3.99 -38.84
CA GLY A 659 -7.34 4.67 -39.55
C GLY A 659 -8.75 4.40 -39.01
N ALA A 660 -8.97 3.50 -38.05
CA ALA A 660 -10.28 3.20 -37.48
C ALA A 660 -10.40 3.77 -36.03
N PRO A 661 -11.16 4.85 -35.79
CA PRO A 661 -11.18 5.55 -34.48
C PRO A 661 -11.51 4.66 -33.28
N ARG A 662 -12.55 3.82 -33.37
CA ARG A 662 -12.93 2.89 -32.31
C ARG A 662 -11.83 1.86 -31.97
N ARG A 663 -11.18 1.32 -33.02
CA ARG A 663 -10.06 0.38 -32.82
C ARG A 663 -8.87 1.08 -32.21
N GLY A 664 -8.64 2.34 -32.58
CA GLY A 664 -7.58 3.17 -32.04
C GLY A 664 -7.74 3.42 -30.55
N VAL A 665 -8.92 3.85 -30.13
CA VAL A 665 -9.24 4.08 -28.71
C VAL A 665 -9.07 2.79 -27.92
N GLY A 666 -9.67 1.68 -28.35
CA GLY A 666 -9.61 0.42 -27.62
C GLY A 666 -8.21 -0.20 -27.56
N ARG A 667 -7.45 -0.15 -28.66
CA ARG A 667 -6.08 -0.67 -28.70
C ARG A 667 -5.10 0.23 -27.94
N GLY A 668 -5.26 1.55 -28.08
CA GLY A 668 -4.43 2.52 -27.35
C GLY A 668 -4.62 2.40 -25.85
N PHE A 669 -5.88 2.31 -25.39
CA PHE A 669 -6.21 2.11 -24.00
C PHE A 669 -5.72 0.74 -23.49
N ALA A 670 -5.91 -0.33 -24.24
CA ALA A 670 -5.40 -1.66 -23.88
C ALA A 670 -3.86 -1.69 -23.75
N ALA A 671 -3.15 -0.97 -24.60
CA ALA A 671 -1.69 -0.88 -24.54
C ALA A 671 -1.22 -0.06 -23.34
N ASP A 672 -1.88 1.06 -23.05
CA ASP A 672 -1.64 1.90 -21.87
C ASP A 672 -1.80 1.09 -20.57
N GLU A 673 -2.93 0.40 -20.44
CA GLU A 673 -3.23 -0.44 -19.27
C GLU A 673 -2.27 -1.64 -19.14
N ALA A 674 -1.84 -2.23 -20.24
CA ALA A 674 -0.84 -3.31 -20.23
C ALA A 674 0.51 -2.82 -19.72
N GLY A 675 0.94 -1.64 -20.16
CA GLY A 675 2.15 -0.99 -19.65
C GLY A 675 2.05 -0.65 -18.17
N ALA A 676 0.93 -0.11 -17.76
CA ALA A 676 0.64 0.19 -16.36
C ALA A 676 0.64 -1.07 -15.47
N ALA A 677 0.07 -2.19 -15.94
CA ALA A 677 0.09 -3.47 -15.25
C ALA A 677 1.52 -3.99 -15.03
N VAL A 678 2.36 -3.90 -16.06
CA VAL A 678 3.78 -4.27 -15.96
C VAL A 678 4.51 -3.37 -14.96
N ALA A 679 4.27 -2.06 -14.98
CA ALA A 679 4.88 -1.13 -14.03
C ALA A 679 4.45 -1.39 -12.58
N ALA A 680 3.17 -1.68 -12.33
CA ALA A 680 2.66 -2.00 -11.00
C ALA A 680 3.41 -3.18 -10.38
N LEU A 681 3.70 -4.23 -11.17
CA LEU A 681 4.49 -5.36 -10.73
C LEU A 681 5.99 -5.03 -10.60
N LEU A 682 6.59 -4.52 -11.68
CA LEU A 682 8.05 -4.36 -11.73
C LEU A 682 8.53 -3.24 -10.81
N VAL A 683 7.89 -2.07 -10.85
CA VAL A 683 8.34 -0.91 -10.07
C VAL A 683 8.06 -1.14 -8.59
N GLY A 684 6.86 -1.62 -8.23
CA GLY A 684 6.47 -1.81 -6.84
C GLY A 684 7.17 -2.99 -6.17
N LEU A 685 7.22 -4.16 -6.83
CA LEU A 685 7.70 -5.40 -6.21
C LEU A 685 9.19 -5.68 -6.42
N VAL A 686 9.76 -5.15 -7.50
CA VAL A 686 11.15 -5.48 -7.87
C VAL A 686 12.06 -4.26 -7.72
N VAL A 687 11.76 -3.18 -8.44
CA VAL A 687 12.69 -2.05 -8.58
C VAL A 687 12.84 -1.29 -7.26
N LEU A 688 11.73 -0.93 -6.63
CA LEU A 688 11.75 -0.14 -5.40
C LEU A 688 12.50 -0.85 -4.25
N PRO A 689 12.24 -2.15 -3.95
CA PRO A 689 12.98 -2.85 -2.89
C PRO A 689 14.44 -3.16 -3.23
N SER A 690 14.76 -3.48 -4.51
CA SER A 690 16.11 -3.93 -4.90
C SER A 690 17.05 -2.79 -5.31
N ALA A 691 16.55 -1.78 -6.03
CA ALA A 691 17.34 -0.66 -6.56
C ALA A 691 17.02 0.69 -5.92
N GLY A 692 15.88 0.81 -5.25
CA GLY A 692 15.43 2.03 -4.59
C GLY A 692 14.76 3.04 -5.52
N LEU A 693 14.27 4.13 -4.92
CA LEU A 693 13.47 5.15 -5.57
C LEU A 693 14.19 5.81 -6.76
N ALA A 694 15.43 6.26 -6.56
CA ALA A 694 16.15 7.01 -7.57
C ALA A 694 16.45 6.18 -8.83
N ALA A 695 16.90 4.93 -8.64
CA ALA A 695 17.19 4.04 -9.77
C ALA A 695 15.91 3.69 -10.55
N GLY A 696 14.78 3.50 -9.85
CA GLY A 696 13.49 3.29 -10.47
C GLY A 696 13.08 4.45 -11.36
N ALA A 697 13.14 5.66 -10.83
CA ALA A 697 12.79 6.88 -11.57
C ALA A 697 13.72 7.12 -12.76
N LEU A 698 15.04 6.93 -12.61
CA LEU A 698 16.00 7.03 -13.70
C LEU A 698 15.76 5.99 -14.80
N GLY A 699 15.36 4.77 -14.44
CA GLY A 699 14.99 3.73 -15.38
C GLY A 699 13.79 4.14 -16.24
N ILE A 700 12.75 4.72 -15.62
CA ILE A 700 11.59 5.26 -16.32
C ILE A 700 12.02 6.38 -17.26
N ALA A 701 12.82 7.35 -16.78
CA ALA A 701 13.33 8.46 -17.60
C ALA A 701 14.08 7.96 -18.85
N ALA A 702 14.95 6.97 -18.68
CA ALA A 702 15.71 6.40 -19.81
C ALA A 702 14.81 5.77 -20.87
N LEU A 703 13.77 5.05 -20.48
CA LEU A 703 12.78 4.47 -21.39
C LEU A 703 11.96 5.53 -22.13
N GLU A 704 11.56 6.60 -21.41
CA GLU A 704 10.83 7.72 -22.01
C GLU A 704 11.66 8.47 -23.05
N VAL A 705 12.93 8.77 -22.72
CA VAL A 705 13.86 9.43 -23.66
C VAL A 705 14.12 8.55 -24.88
N ALA A 706 14.36 7.26 -24.68
CA ALA A 706 14.59 6.33 -25.77
C ALA A 706 13.35 6.21 -26.69
N ALA A 707 12.15 6.16 -26.12
CA ALA A 707 10.90 6.10 -26.88
C ALA A 707 10.65 7.40 -27.65
N ALA A 708 10.87 8.56 -27.04
CA ALA A 708 10.75 9.85 -27.71
C ALA A 708 11.70 9.94 -28.92
N ALA A 709 12.97 9.57 -28.73
CA ALA A 709 13.94 9.53 -29.80
C ALA A 709 13.56 8.55 -30.93
N ALA A 710 13.10 7.36 -30.57
CA ALA A 710 12.65 6.35 -31.52
C ALA A 710 11.45 6.81 -32.37
N LEU A 711 10.48 7.50 -31.77
CA LEU A 711 9.34 8.09 -32.46
C LEU A 711 9.77 9.15 -33.49
N LEU A 712 10.71 10.03 -33.08
CA LEU A 712 11.25 11.07 -33.97
C LEU A 712 12.06 10.46 -35.15
N LEU A 713 12.87 9.43 -34.90
CA LEU A 713 13.60 8.70 -35.93
C LEU A 713 12.67 8.03 -36.90
N ALA A 714 11.64 7.33 -36.42
CA ALA A 714 10.65 6.69 -37.29
C ALA A 714 9.87 7.70 -38.15
N ALA A 715 9.49 8.85 -37.54
CA ALA A 715 8.79 9.92 -38.27
C ALA A 715 9.66 10.57 -39.35
N SER A 716 10.95 10.79 -39.12
CA SER A 716 11.88 11.36 -40.09
C SER A 716 12.12 10.45 -41.32
N ARG A 717 12.19 9.13 -41.10
CA ARG A 717 12.36 8.15 -42.19
C ARG A 717 11.12 7.98 -43.06
N ARG A 718 9.89 8.12 -42.51
CA ARG A 718 8.66 8.06 -43.28
C ARG A 718 8.42 9.31 -44.14
N ARG A 719 9.10 10.41 -43.87
CA ARG A 719 9.06 11.63 -44.68
C ARG A 719 10.07 11.63 -45.83
N ARG A 720 11.12 10.83 -45.71
CA ARG A 720 12.09 10.54 -46.80
C ARG A 720 11.56 9.37 -47.66
#